data_cf60bad3801562393b7887a0e6d3c39b
#
_entry.id   cf60bad3801562393b7887a0e6d3c39b
#
_cell.length_a   1.000
_cell.length_b   1.000
_cell.length_c   1.000
_cell.angle_alpha   90.00
_cell.angle_beta   90.00
_cell.angle_gamma   90.00
#
_symmetry.space_group_name_H-M   'P 1'
#
loop_
_entity.id
_entity.type
_entity.pdbx_description
1 polymer ?
#
loop_
_entity_poly.entity_id
_entity_poly.type
_entity_poly.pdbx_seq_one_letter_code
_entity_poly.pdbx_strand_id
1 'polypeptide(L)'
;LATFPPPDASGAPRDLLLKVTPPRVPRHLVSRARLLSSADALRDHAVFVVQAPSGFGKTSLLAQWRLEYLGLGVPVGWVSAQSQDDPGRLVQSLALALRVAMGRPAFGRSLFQDDRPGTLGSVTALLAELAQAALNVVLVIDEADRLPPASREALAYLLRNAPPNVRTLIATRPDGRLDIEDLVAYGQCVEIGPALLKFSLDETLQLVQARFGARVDRNTAARLHELTEGWPLGLQLATTIIARGADAHAAHTVLGDMTAAAGELQGELVRLLLVNLDPDDRDFLARIAVLDLLHPELCRAVSGVDDAAARLARLSNDTPVFAAAEGGEWLRMHALARDVLRQRFAALDAAEQVAAHARAAQWLAAHELLDEAAHHALSAGQHQTAYELAERSLYESLMRRGRQATVLEWMAQMPADELDRRPRLLLAAAWTLASSERHEEAGRFVARILAQPDVSDALRCECALILGGAAVFADDPDRFVELHAPWTEAVPLTDPLLLQSHANRMAYRALLEGEPALARLRQQQALRGHPGHGVDYIRRWSELVIGLSYAWEGQVLLAEQLLRPAVAGAEAEMGRRHRFSCNLAALLASVAWERDLPGDAATLLADRLDVLEHSGLPESLLQAYRTAARIAAAEGAEHRALELLDALDAAGAARRLPRLRIASLAEQVRLHAQRHRAQTCRELCERIDAQLADPTLPQGPLWRRSVEALRDVARAHAAIAARDWPDALAKLARADEQARQRKQGGLHIELLGLRALALERCGQPAQALLREAMDLARAYGLQRVFSDAHPELGAWVGTLAAEGAQAEIAVAPLAPAVPPAPAPAAPASPGAVLTPKEGEVLVLLARNLSNKEIGRAMQVGETTVKWHVKNLFAKLDAGTRTQVVQRARILGLLAAGH
;
A
#
# COMPACT_ATOMS: atom_id res chain seq x y z
N LEU A 1 -3.99 10.17 -38.82
CA LEU A 1 -5.30 10.60 -39.38
C LEU A 1 -5.69 9.62 -40.47
N ALA A 2 -6.33 8.50 -40.15
CA ALA A 2 -6.94 7.61 -41.13
C ALA A 2 -8.23 8.30 -41.56
N THR A 3 -8.21 8.84 -42.79
CA THR A 3 -9.39 9.32 -43.52
C THR A 3 -10.32 8.14 -43.79
N PHE A 4 -11.55 8.22 -43.27
CA PHE A 4 -12.61 7.28 -43.60
C PHE A 4 -12.82 7.30 -45.14
N PRO A 5 -12.92 6.14 -45.82
CA PRO A 5 -13.37 6.10 -47.17
C PRO A 5 -14.82 6.62 -47.26
N PRO A 6 -15.19 7.28 -48.36
CA PRO A 6 -16.56 7.75 -48.53
C PRO A 6 -17.55 6.59 -48.49
N PRO A 7 -18.79 6.82 -48.01
CA PRO A 7 -19.79 5.77 -47.90
C PRO A 7 -20.24 5.29 -49.25
N ASP A 8 -19.61 4.23 -49.75
CA ASP A 8 -20.12 3.50 -50.89
C ASP A 8 -21.32 2.64 -50.49
N ALA A 9 -22.31 2.68 -51.30
CA ALA A 9 -23.59 2.03 -51.35
C ALA A 9 -23.67 0.58 -50.87
N SER A 10 -23.33 0.29 -49.62
CA SER A 10 -23.57 -0.99 -48.98
C SER A 10 -24.78 -0.87 -48.07
N GLY A 11 -25.95 -1.02 -48.50
CA GLY A 11 -27.27 -1.05 -47.89
C GLY A 11 -27.44 -1.16 -46.35
N ALA A 12 -26.41 -0.77 -45.60
CA ALA A 12 -26.46 -0.75 -44.14
C ALA A 12 -27.25 0.47 -43.63
N PRO A 13 -28.19 0.32 -42.71
CA PRO A 13 -28.93 1.40 -42.11
C PRO A 13 -27.98 2.44 -41.48
N ARG A 14 -28.21 3.73 -41.74
CA ARG A 14 -27.34 4.84 -41.27
C ARG A 14 -27.20 4.87 -39.72
N ASP A 15 -28.19 4.41 -38.99
CA ASP A 15 -28.22 4.31 -37.54
C ASP A 15 -27.21 3.28 -36.98
N LEU A 16 -26.89 2.22 -37.74
CA LEU A 16 -25.88 1.25 -37.34
C LEU A 16 -24.46 1.79 -37.46
N LEU A 17 -24.17 2.74 -38.35
CA LEU A 17 -22.84 3.32 -38.51
C LEU A 17 -22.39 4.12 -37.29
N LEU A 18 -23.29 4.88 -36.68
CA LEU A 18 -22.97 5.60 -35.41
C LEU A 18 -22.70 4.64 -34.28
N LYS A 19 -23.41 3.53 -34.25
CA LYS A 19 -23.29 2.52 -33.22
C LYS A 19 -21.97 1.74 -33.25
N VAL A 20 -21.39 1.55 -34.42
CA VAL A 20 -20.10 0.88 -34.61
C VAL A 20 -18.91 1.83 -34.59
N THR A 21 -19.18 3.11 -34.33
CA THR A 21 -18.14 4.15 -34.24
C THR A 21 -17.63 4.25 -32.80
N PRO A 22 -16.32 4.02 -32.56
CA PRO A 22 -15.75 4.15 -31.23
C PRO A 22 -15.86 5.57 -30.67
N PRO A 23 -16.01 5.76 -29.36
CA PRO A 23 -16.06 7.08 -28.75
C PRO A 23 -14.73 7.82 -28.89
N ARG A 24 -14.78 9.16 -28.88
CA ARG A 24 -13.58 9.99 -28.92
C ARG A 24 -12.77 9.79 -27.63
N VAL A 25 -11.49 9.51 -27.78
CA VAL A 25 -10.56 9.37 -26.66
C VAL A 25 -10.30 10.75 -26.04
N PRO A 26 -10.43 10.92 -24.71
CA PRO A 26 -10.10 12.18 -24.04
C PRO A 26 -8.63 12.56 -24.23
N ARG A 27 -8.33 13.87 -24.33
CA ARG A 27 -6.96 14.37 -24.58
C ARG A 27 -5.97 14.05 -23.47
N HIS A 28 -6.45 13.87 -22.24
CA HIS A 28 -5.65 13.60 -21.03
C HIS A 28 -6.04 12.24 -20.44
N LEU A 29 -5.99 11.21 -21.28
CA LEU A 29 -6.26 9.85 -20.83
C LEU A 29 -5.03 9.30 -20.09
N VAL A 30 -5.20 8.95 -18.82
CA VAL A 30 -4.14 8.32 -18.04
C VAL A 30 -3.98 6.88 -18.48
N SER A 31 -2.73 6.47 -18.74
CA SER A 31 -2.44 5.08 -19.07
C SER A 31 -2.69 4.16 -17.87
N ARG A 32 -3.53 3.13 -18.10
CA ARG A 32 -3.86 2.12 -17.10
C ARG A 32 -2.95 0.89 -17.28
N ALA A 33 -1.62 1.12 -17.23
CA ALA A 33 -0.62 0.09 -17.54
C ALA A 33 -0.85 -1.24 -16.76
N ARG A 34 -1.30 -1.16 -15.51
CA ARG A 34 -1.64 -2.34 -14.69
C ARG A 34 -2.87 -3.12 -15.17
N LEU A 35 -3.72 -2.52 -16.01
CA LEU A 35 -4.94 -3.10 -16.58
C LEU A 35 -4.85 -3.29 -18.10
N LEU A 36 -3.71 -3.01 -18.72
CA LEU A 36 -3.52 -3.21 -20.14
C LEU A 36 -3.41 -4.70 -20.46
N SER A 37 -3.87 -5.09 -21.64
CA SER A 37 -3.83 -6.48 -22.11
C SER A 37 -2.42 -7.05 -22.25
N SER A 38 -1.41 -6.16 -22.23
CA SER A 38 0.02 -6.52 -22.20
C SER A 38 0.49 -7.07 -20.85
N ALA A 39 -0.27 -6.92 -19.76
CA ALA A 39 0.03 -7.59 -18.48
C ALA A 39 -0.03 -9.12 -18.70
N ASP A 40 1.06 -9.83 -18.33
CA ASP A 40 1.22 -11.27 -18.61
C ASP A 40 0.02 -12.12 -18.17
N ALA A 41 -0.60 -11.77 -17.02
CA ALA A 41 -1.79 -12.43 -16.49
C ALA A 41 -3.06 -12.25 -17.36
N LEU A 42 -3.06 -11.30 -18.30
CA LEU A 42 -4.23 -10.99 -19.12
C LEU A 42 -4.09 -11.46 -20.58
N ARG A 43 -2.91 -11.91 -21.00
CA ARG A 43 -2.64 -12.28 -22.42
C ARG A 43 -3.37 -13.54 -22.89
N ASP A 44 -3.63 -14.47 -21.99
CA ASP A 44 -4.09 -15.83 -22.36
C ASP A 44 -5.61 -15.99 -22.38
N HIS A 45 -6.38 -14.92 -22.07
CA HIS A 45 -7.83 -15.02 -21.95
C HIS A 45 -8.52 -14.48 -23.21
N ALA A 46 -9.60 -15.17 -23.63
CA ALA A 46 -10.39 -14.82 -24.81
C ALA A 46 -11.47 -13.77 -24.50
N VAL A 47 -11.99 -13.74 -23.28
CA VAL A 47 -13.10 -12.87 -22.87
C VAL A 47 -12.70 -12.02 -21.66
N PHE A 48 -12.98 -10.70 -21.75
CA PHE A 48 -12.79 -9.73 -20.66
C PHE A 48 -14.10 -9.02 -20.39
N VAL A 49 -14.55 -9.04 -19.14
CA VAL A 49 -15.73 -8.31 -18.71
C VAL A 49 -15.35 -7.24 -17.71
N VAL A 50 -15.54 -5.99 -18.09
CA VAL A 50 -15.32 -4.81 -17.25
C VAL A 50 -16.65 -4.40 -16.63
N GLN A 51 -16.86 -4.73 -15.36
CA GLN A 51 -18.11 -4.53 -14.68
C GLN A 51 -17.99 -3.51 -13.57
N ALA A 52 -18.70 -2.39 -13.67
CA ALA A 52 -18.74 -1.36 -12.63
C ALA A 52 -19.92 -0.39 -12.84
N PRO A 53 -20.33 0.37 -11.80
CA PRO A 53 -21.27 1.48 -11.93
C PRO A 53 -20.79 2.55 -12.93
N SER A 54 -21.65 3.53 -13.22
CA SER A 54 -21.28 4.68 -14.07
C SER A 54 -20.14 5.49 -13.44
N GLY A 55 -19.29 6.09 -14.29
CA GLY A 55 -18.18 6.95 -13.84
C GLY A 55 -16.88 6.23 -13.43
N PHE A 56 -16.81 4.90 -13.51
CA PHE A 56 -15.58 4.13 -13.23
C PHE A 56 -14.62 4.03 -14.41
N GLY A 57 -14.93 4.62 -15.55
CA GLY A 57 -14.02 4.68 -16.68
C GLY A 57 -13.99 3.40 -17.54
N LYS A 58 -15.04 2.56 -17.52
CA LYS A 58 -15.15 1.34 -18.33
C LYS A 58 -14.88 1.60 -19.82
N THR A 59 -15.65 2.51 -20.44
CA THR A 59 -15.50 2.90 -21.84
C THR A 59 -14.10 3.45 -22.14
N SER A 60 -13.51 4.22 -21.21
CA SER A 60 -12.16 4.75 -21.37
C SER A 60 -11.10 3.65 -21.36
N LEU A 61 -11.26 2.61 -20.53
CA LEU A 61 -10.38 1.44 -20.51
C LEU A 61 -10.48 0.64 -21.82
N LEU A 62 -11.70 0.38 -22.28
CA LEU A 62 -11.91 -0.29 -23.57
C LEU A 62 -11.30 0.50 -24.74
N ALA A 63 -11.39 1.83 -24.70
CA ALA A 63 -10.78 2.69 -25.71
C ALA A 63 -9.25 2.65 -25.66
N GLN A 64 -8.63 2.51 -24.46
CA GLN A 64 -7.18 2.30 -24.33
C GLN A 64 -6.77 0.95 -24.91
N TRP A 65 -7.44 -0.13 -24.56
CA TRP A 65 -7.18 -1.45 -25.13
C TRP A 65 -7.33 -1.47 -26.65
N ARG A 66 -8.37 -0.81 -27.16
CA ARG A 66 -8.53 -0.66 -28.60
C ARG A 66 -7.30 -0.04 -29.27
N LEU A 67 -6.76 1.04 -28.70
CA LEU A 67 -5.56 1.69 -29.25
C LEU A 67 -4.34 0.78 -29.18
N GLU A 68 -4.20 0.03 -28.10
CA GLU A 68 -3.11 -0.95 -27.92
C GLU A 68 -3.16 -2.04 -28.99
N TYR A 69 -4.33 -2.70 -29.18
CA TYR A 69 -4.48 -3.74 -30.20
C TYR A 69 -4.29 -3.20 -31.62
N LEU A 70 -4.79 -2.01 -31.92
CA LEU A 70 -4.53 -1.37 -33.22
C LEU A 70 -3.03 -1.08 -33.42
N GLY A 71 -2.31 -0.68 -32.38
CA GLY A 71 -0.85 -0.52 -32.39
C GLY A 71 -0.09 -1.83 -32.70
N LEU A 72 -0.67 -2.96 -32.31
CA LEU A 72 -0.16 -4.30 -32.62
C LEU A 72 -0.60 -4.81 -34.01
N GLY A 73 -1.33 -4.01 -34.78
CA GLY A 73 -1.85 -4.39 -36.10
C GLY A 73 -3.06 -5.34 -36.04
N VAL A 74 -3.71 -5.49 -34.89
CA VAL A 74 -4.89 -6.34 -34.75
C VAL A 74 -6.15 -5.54 -35.01
N PRO A 75 -7.04 -5.98 -35.93
CA PRO A 75 -8.33 -5.33 -36.18
C PRO A 75 -9.23 -5.32 -34.96
N VAL A 76 -9.88 -4.17 -34.69
CA VAL A 76 -10.77 -4.01 -33.53
C VAL A 76 -12.13 -3.50 -34.00
N GLY A 77 -13.16 -4.35 -33.86
CA GLY A 77 -14.54 -3.97 -34.06
C GLY A 77 -15.14 -3.39 -32.78
N TRP A 78 -15.89 -2.30 -32.88
CA TRP A 78 -16.56 -1.64 -31.76
C TRP A 78 -18.07 -1.65 -31.94
N VAL A 79 -18.81 -2.02 -30.89
CA VAL A 79 -20.28 -1.92 -30.85
C VAL A 79 -20.69 -1.29 -29.52
N SER A 80 -21.49 -0.22 -29.56
CA SER A 80 -22.18 0.36 -28.40
C SER A 80 -23.60 -0.19 -28.36
N ALA A 81 -23.89 -1.00 -27.31
CA ALA A 81 -25.17 -1.67 -27.15
C ALA A 81 -26.31 -0.68 -26.80
N GLN A 82 -27.51 -0.98 -27.24
CA GLN A 82 -28.72 -0.16 -27.06
C GLN A 82 -29.91 -1.02 -26.62
N SER A 83 -30.86 -0.44 -25.92
CA SER A 83 -32.08 -1.16 -25.45
C SER A 83 -33.00 -1.68 -26.57
N GLN A 84 -32.85 -1.13 -27.76
CA GLN A 84 -33.59 -1.55 -28.98
C GLN A 84 -32.87 -2.62 -29.78
N ASP A 85 -31.77 -3.16 -29.33
CA ASP A 85 -31.01 -4.18 -30.01
C ASP A 85 -31.63 -5.56 -29.80
N ASP A 86 -32.58 -5.95 -30.61
CA ASP A 86 -32.98 -7.33 -30.72
C ASP A 86 -31.80 -8.22 -31.20
N PRO A 87 -31.89 -9.55 -31.13
CA PRO A 87 -30.79 -10.43 -31.54
C PRO A 87 -30.34 -10.24 -32.98
N GLY A 88 -31.29 -9.92 -33.92
CA GLY A 88 -30.97 -9.65 -35.31
C GLY A 88 -30.14 -8.38 -35.50
N ARG A 89 -30.60 -7.31 -34.87
CA ARG A 89 -29.91 -6.01 -34.89
C ARG A 89 -28.54 -6.07 -34.22
N LEU A 90 -28.41 -6.87 -33.15
CA LEU A 90 -27.12 -7.13 -32.49
C LEU A 90 -26.16 -7.82 -33.48
N VAL A 91 -26.56 -8.92 -34.10
CA VAL A 91 -25.74 -9.69 -35.07
C VAL A 91 -25.33 -8.83 -36.24
N GLN A 92 -26.26 -8.02 -36.80
CA GLN A 92 -25.94 -7.09 -37.87
C GLN A 92 -24.95 -6.01 -37.46
N SER A 93 -25.05 -5.48 -36.21
CA SER A 93 -24.10 -4.53 -35.65
C SER A 93 -22.70 -5.14 -35.50
N LEU A 94 -22.61 -6.37 -35.00
CA LEU A 94 -21.37 -7.12 -34.86
C LEU A 94 -20.74 -7.39 -36.24
N ALA A 95 -21.51 -7.85 -37.21
CA ALA A 95 -21.05 -8.09 -38.60
C ALA A 95 -20.55 -6.79 -39.26
N LEU A 96 -21.24 -5.66 -39.05
CA LEU A 96 -20.80 -4.37 -39.58
C LEU A 96 -19.52 -3.87 -38.92
N ALA A 97 -19.41 -3.96 -37.58
CA ALA A 97 -18.21 -3.59 -36.83
C ALA A 97 -16.99 -4.36 -37.31
N LEU A 98 -17.14 -5.67 -37.46
CA LEU A 98 -16.07 -6.56 -37.93
C LEU A 98 -15.72 -6.30 -39.41
N ARG A 99 -16.70 -6.06 -40.26
CA ARG A 99 -16.51 -5.67 -41.68
C ARG A 99 -15.63 -4.43 -41.78
N VAL A 100 -15.97 -3.40 -41.00
CA VAL A 100 -15.22 -2.12 -40.99
C VAL A 100 -13.82 -2.33 -40.42
N ALA A 101 -13.69 -3.08 -39.33
CA ALA A 101 -12.40 -3.32 -38.65
C ALA A 101 -11.42 -4.09 -39.55
N MET A 102 -11.88 -5.13 -40.22
CA MET A 102 -11.04 -5.98 -41.09
C MET A 102 -10.82 -5.43 -42.48
N GLY A 103 -11.54 -4.36 -42.88
CA GLY A 103 -11.50 -3.84 -44.25
C GLY A 103 -12.01 -4.82 -45.31
N ARG A 104 -12.95 -5.72 -44.94
CA ARG A 104 -13.49 -6.75 -45.82
C ARG A 104 -14.95 -6.44 -46.18
N PRO A 105 -15.26 -5.78 -47.32
CA PRO A 105 -16.61 -5.32 -47.66
C PRO A 105 -17.65 -6.44 -47.80
N ALA A 106 -17.20 -7.67 -48.10
CA ALA A 106 -18.09 -8.82 -48.27
C ALA A 106 -18.47 -9.53 -46.98
N PHE A 107 -17.71 -9.29 -45.86
CA PHE A 107 -17.93 -9.98 -44.60
C PHE A 107 -19.32 -9.73 -44.03
N GLY A 108 -20.00 -10.78 -43.63
CA GLY A 108 -21.34 -10.74 -43.02
C GLY A 108 -22.45 -10.25 -43.94
N ARG A 109 -22.26 -10.21 -45.27
CA ARG A 109 -23.32 -9.73 -46.21
C ARG A 109 -24.60 -10.58 -46.17
N SER A 110 -24.45 -11.89 -45.99
CA SER A 110 -25.55 -12.84 -45.87
C SER A 110 -26.49 -12.51 -44.69
N LEU A 111 -25.95 -11.99 -43.61
CA LEU A 111 -26.69 -11.64 -42.37
C LEU A 111 -27.59 -10.40 -42.53
N PHE A 112 -27.42 -9.60 -43.57
CA PHE A 112 -28.28 -8.46 -43.92
C PHE A 112 -29.37 -8.80 -44.92
N GLN A 113 -29.31 -10.01 -45.52
CA GLN A 113 -30.24 -10.47 -46.54
C GLN A 113 -31.20 -11.57 -46.03
N ASP A 114 -30.99 -11.99 -44.75
CA ASP A 114 -31.79 -13.05 -44.15
C ASP A 114 -33.18 -12.55 -43.77
N ASP A 115 -34.24 -13.22 -44.26
CA ASP A 115 -35.64 -12.89 -43.96
C ASP A 115 -36.02 -13.16 -42.48
N ARG A 116 -35.16 -13.83 -41.70
CA ARG A 116 -35.34 -14.05 -40.28
C ARG A 116 -34.05 -13.73 -39.47
N PRO A 117 -33.68 -12.47 -39.39
CA PRO A 117 -32.56 -12.06 -38.60
C PRO A 117 -32.85 -12.33 -37.11
N GLY A 118 -31.85 -12.85 -36.36
CA GLY A 118 -31.91 -12.94 -34.90
C GLY A 118 -32.10 -14.36 -34.32
N THR A 119 -31.96 -15.39 -35.15
CA THR A 119 -31.88 -16.79 -34.66
C THR A 119 -30.47 -17.14 -34.22
N LEU A 120 -30.28 -18.12 -33.35
CA LEU A 120 -28.94 -18.69 -33.03
C LEU A 120 -28.18 -19.11 -34.27
N GLY A 121 -28.90 -19.45 -35.36
CA GLY A 121 -28.32 -19.69 -36.69
C GLY A 121 -27.57 -18.53 -37.28
N SER A 122 -28.05 -17.31 -37.11
CA SER A 122 -27.36 -16.09 -37.59
C SER A 122 -26.08 -15.82 -36.81
N VAL A 123 -26.05 -16.09 -35.46
CA VAL A 123 -24.83 -16.03 -34.63
C VAL A 123 -23.82 -17.09 -35.07
N THR A 124 -24.29 -18.31 -35.31
CA THR A 124 -23.48 -19.44 -35.81
C THR A 124 -22.85 -19.11 -37.18
N ALA A 125 -23.60 -18.50 -38.06
CA ALA A 125 -23.10 -18.06 -39.39
C ALA A 125 -22.00 -17.01 -39.23
N LEU A 126 -22.19 -16.03 -38.35
CA LEU A 126 -21.17 -15.03 -38.03
C LEU A 126 -19.88 -15.66 -37.47
N LEU A 127 -20.01 -16.61 -36.55
CA LEU A 127 -18.89 -17.36 -35.99
C LEU A 127 -18.14 -18.18 -37.03
N ALA A 128 -18.87 -18.82 -37.94
CA ALA A 128 -18.27 -19.59 -39.04
C ALA A 128 -17.49 -18.70 -40.03
N GLU A 129 -18.01 -17.50 -40.39
CA GLU A 129 -17.27 -16.53 -41.19
C GLU A 129 -16.01 -16.01 -40.43
N LEU A 130 -16.09 -15.77 -39.12
CA LEU A 130 -14.94 -15.37 -38.31
C LEU A 130 -13.86 -16.45 -38.25
N ALA A 131 -14.24 -17.72 -38.08
CA ALA A 131 -13.30 -18.83 -38.10
C ALA A 131 -12.60 -18.97 -39.46
N GLN A 132 -13.34 -18.79 -40.56
CA GLN A 132 -12.78 -18.83 -41.91
C GLN A 132 -11.91 -17.62 -42.25
N ALA A 133 -12.12 -16.49 -41.58
CA ALA A 133 -11.36 -15.25 -41.83
C ALA A 133 -9.86 -15.40 -41.49
N ALA A 134 -9.47 -16.36 -40.65
CA ALA A 134 -8.11 -16.71 -40.25
C ALA A 134 -7.27 -15.49 -39.77
N LEU A 135 -7.92 -14.42 -39.30
CA LEU A 135 -7.32 -13.20 -38.76
C LEU A 135 -7.65 -13.11 -37.28
N ASN A 136 -6.65 -12.73 -36.48
CA ASN A 136 -6.91 -12.36 -35.09
C ASN A 136 -7.70 -11.07 -35.05
N VAL A 137 -8.83 -11.08 -34.35
CA VAL A 137 -9.76 -9.94 -34.28
C VAL A 137 -10.14 -9.69 -32.81
N VAL A 138 -10.23 -8.43 -32.44
CA VAL A 138 -10.80 -8.01 -31.15
C VAL A 138 -12.18 -7.40 -31.39
N LEU A 139 -13.15 -7.87 -30.59
CA LEU A 139 -14.50 -7.34 -30.59
C LEU A 139 -14.75 -6.61 -29.26
N VAL A 140 -15.10 -5.34 -29.34
CA VAL A 140 -15.45 -4.51 -28.19
C VAL A 140 -16.96 -4.30 -28.15
N ILE A 141 -17.58 -4.62 -27.01
CA ILE A 141 -19.01 -4.39 -26.78
C ILE A 141 -19.15 -3.50 -25.55
N ASP A 142 -19.50 -2.24 -25.77
CA ASP A 142 -19.70 -1.27 -24.71
C ASP A 142 -21.19 -1.17 -24.33
N GLU A 143 -21.48 -0.85 -23.06
CA GLU A 143 -22.85 -0.71 -22.52
C GLU A 143 -23.72 -1.99 -22.69
N ALA A 144 -23.13 -3.18 -22.53
CA ALA A 144 -23.82 -4.46 -22.71
C ALA A 144 -25.02 -4.66 -21.74
N ASP A 145 -25.06 -3.94 -20.62
CA ASP A 145 -26.20 -3.87 -19.72
C ASP A 145 -27.49 -3.38 -20.38
N ARG A 146 -27.40 -2.63 -21.46
CA ARG A 146 -28.57 -2.13 -22.21
C ARG A 146 -29.22 -3.16 -23.12
N LEU A 147 -28.57 -4.31 -23.38
CA LEU A 147 -29.12 -5.33 -24.25
C LEU A 147 -30.40 -5.95 -23.66
N PRO A 148 -31.45 -6.16 -24.47
CA PRO A 148 -32.57 -6.99 -24.08
C PRO A 148 -32.18 -8.41 -23.71
N PRO A 149 -32.96 -9.13 -22.87
CA PRO A 149 -32.65 -10.49 -22.43
C PRO A 149 -32.30 -11.47 -23.57
N ALA A 150 -33.10 -11.50 -24.66
CA ALA A 150 -32.83 -12.37 -25.80
C ALA A 150 -31.51 -12.07 -26.50
N SER A 151 -31.08 -10.80 -26.53
CA SER A 151 -29.80 -10.38 -27.12
C SER A 151 -28.64 -10.70 -26.20
N ARG A 152 -28.84 -10.71 -24.88
CA ARG A 152 -27.84 -11.18 -23.91
C ARG A 152 -27.59 -12.69 -24.04
N GLU A 153 -28.65 -13.48 -24.25
CA GLU A 153 -28.53 -14.92 -24.56
C GLU A 153 -27.76 -15.16 -25.87
N ALA A 154 -28.06 -14.40 -26.92
CA ALA A 154 -27.32 -14.46 -28.18
C ALA A 154 -25.85 -14.08 -28.02
N LEU A 155 -25.55 -13.08 -27.21
CA LEU A 155 -24.18 -12.70 -26.85
C LEU A 155 -23.48 -13.80 -26.02
N ALA A 156 -24.13 -14.35 -25.03
CA ALA A 156 -23.57 -15.45 -24.23
C ALA A 156 -23.27 -16.70 -25.11
N TYR A 157 -24.16 -17.00 -26.07
CA TYR A 157 -23.91 -18.06 -27.04
C TYR A 157 -22.69 -17.76 -27.93
N LEU A 158 -22.55 -16.52 -28.41
CA LEU A 158 -21.37 -16.07 -29.17
C LEU A 158 -20.09 -16.27 -28.35
N LEU A 159 -20.06 -15.83 -27.08
CA LEU A 159 -18.87 -15.93 -26.21
C LEU A 159 -18.44 -17.37 -25.97
N ARG A 160 -19.40 -18.29 -25.76
CA ARG A 160 -19.11 -19.73 -25.55
C ARG A 160 -18.57 -20.43 -26.80
N ASN A 161 -18.96 -19.96 -27.98
CA ASN A 161 -18.60 -20.60 -29.24
C ASN A 161 -17.61 -19.77 -30.08
N ALA A 162 -17.04 -18.72 -29.52
CA ALA A 162 -16.07 -17.87 -30.21
C ALA A 162 -14.84 -18.68 -30.63
N PRO A 163 -14.40 -18.60 -31.90
CA PRO A 163 -13.18 -19.26 -32.33
C PRO A 163 -11.93 -18.62 -31.69
N PRO A 164 -10.83 -19.38 -31.56
CA PRO A 164 -9.64 -18.93 -30.80
C PRO A 164 -8.94 -17.66 -31.37
N ASN A 165 -9.26 -17.26 -32.60
CA ASN A 165 -8.79 -16.05 -33.22
C ASN A 165 -9.64 -14.81 -32.86
N VAL A 166 -10.67 -14.94 -32.05
CA VAL A 166 -11.52 -13.84 -31.59
C VAL A 166 -11.33 -13.60 -30.10
N ARG A 167 -11.02 -12.34 -29.76
CA ARG A 167 -11.00 -11.86 -28.38
C ARG A 167 -12.13 -10.86 -28.17
N THR A 168 -12.85 -10.98 -27.04
CA THR A 168 -14.00 -10.11 -26.78
C THR A 168 -13.78 -9.30 -25.50
N LEU A 169 -13.98 -8.00 -25.57
CA LEU A 169 -13.89 -7.03 -24.49
C LEU A 169 -15.26 -6.42 -24.24
N ILE A 170 -15.82 -6.60 -23.06
CA ILE A 170 -17.19 -6.20 -22.74
C ILE A 170 -17.21 -5.21 -21.58
N ALA A 171 -17.93 -4.10 -21.72
CA ALA A 171 -18.26 -3.24 -20.58
C ALA A 171 -19.74 -3.39 -20.22
N THR A 172 -20.01 -3.58 -18.94
CA THR A 172 -21.37 -3.73 -18.41
C THR A 172 -21.52 -3.06 -17.06
N ARG A 173 -22.75 -2.82 -16.60
CA ARG A 173 -23.07 -2.49 -15.22
C ARG A 173 -23.33 -3.75 -14.40
N PRO A 174 -23.35 -3.65 -13.05
CA PRO A 174 -23.56 -4.82 -12.17
C PRO A 174 -24.90 -5.53 -12.37
N ASP A 175 -25.93 -4.83 -12.84
CA ASP A 175 -27.25 -5.35 -13.17
C ASP A 175 -27.35 -6.06 -14.52
N GLY A 176 -26.37 -5.84 -15.39
CA GLY A 176 -26.26 -6.43 -16.72
C GLY A 176 -25.68 -7.84 -16.72
N ARG A 177 -26.28 -8.80 -16.02
CA ARG A 177 -25.79 -10.19 -16.01
C ARG A 177 -25.77 -10.80 -17.41
N LEU A 178 -24.62 -11.36 -17.75
CA LEU A 178 -24.35 -12.04 -19.01
C LEU A 178 -24.24 -13.53 -18.72
N ASP A 179 -25.12 -14.33 -18.50
CA ASP A 179 -25.08 -15.78 -18.20
C ASP A 179 -23.80 -16.50 -18.71
N ILE A 180 -22.63 -16.13 -18.14
CA ILE A 180 -21.30 -16.64 -18.54
C ILE A 180 -20.48 -17.14 -17.33
N GLU A 181 -21.14 -17.47 -16.23
CA GLU A 181 -20.50 -17.98 -15.02
C GLU A 181 -19.65 -19.23 -15.27
N ASP A 182 -20.02 -20.01 -16.25
CA ASP A 182 -19.25 -21.16 -16.74
C ASP A 182 -17.90 -20.73 -17.32
N LEU A 183 -17.85 -19.69 -18.15
CA LEU A 183 -16.60 -19.18 -18.72
C LEU A 183 -15.66 -18.63 -17.63
N VAL A 184 -16.20 -17.98 -16.60
CA VAL A 184 -15.44 -17.50 -15.44
C VAL A 184 -14.90 -18.70 -14.64
N ALA A 185 -15.74 -19.69 -14.34
CA ALA A 185 -15.39 -20.88 -13.58
C ALA A 185 -14.30 -21.73 -14.28
N TYR A 186 -14.28 -21.78 -15.60
CA TYR A 186 -13.25 -22.47 -16.39
C TYR A 186 -12.02 -21.60 -16.70
N GLY A 187 -11.92 -20.40 -16.17
CA GLY A 187 -10.79 -19.52 -16.38
C GLY A 187 -10.65 -18.99 -17.83
N GLN A 188 -11.75 -18.98 -18.60
CA GLN A 188 -11.77 -18.44 -19.97
C GLN A 188 -12.15 -16.97 -20.02
N CYS A 189 -12.69 -16.43 -18.94
CA CYS A 189 -13.12 -15.05 -18.79
C CYS A 189 -12.41 -14.40 -17.59
N VAL A 190 -11.95 -13.17 -17.81
CA VAL A 190 -11.42 -12.30 -16.74
C VAL A 190 -12.44 -11.22 -16.43
N GLU A 191 -12.81 -11.09 -15.17
CA GLU A 191 -13.67 -10.00 -14.67
C GLU A 191 -12.84 -8.90 -14.01
N ILE A 192 -13.08 -7.66 -14.44
CA ILE A 192 -12.47 -6.46 -13.87
C ILE A 192 -13.55 -5.65 -13.18
N GLY A 193 -13.56 -5.74 -11.85
CA GLY A 193 -14.53 -5.07 -10.99
C GLY A 193 -14.15 -3.62 -10.64
N PRO A 194 -15.03 -2.94 -9.86
CA PRO A 194 -14.85 -1.53 -9.47
C PRO A 194 -13.55 -1.27 -8.71
N ALA A 195 -13.11 -2.19 -7.86
CA ALA A 195 -11.88 -2.04 -7.07
C ALA A 195 -10.64 -1.90 -7.97
N LEU A 196 -10.56 -2.68 -9.03
CA LEU A 196 -9.47 -2.60 -10.02
C LEU A 196 -9.58 -1.37 -10.92
N LEU A 197 -10.79 -0.83 -11.12
CA LEU A 197 -11.02 0.36 -11.94
C LEU A 197 -10.74 1.67 -11.23
N LYS A 198 -10.70 1.70 -9.90
CA LYS A 198 -10.22 2.88 -9.15
C LYS A 198 -8.81 3.24 -9.61
N PHE A 199 -8.49 4.53 -9.67
CA PHE A 199 -7.12 4.97 -9.92
C PHE A 199 -6.25 4.65 -8.71
N SER A 200 -5.04 4.18 -8.96
CA SER A 200 -4.00 4.16 -7.94
C SER A 200 -3.51 5.60 -7.66
N LEU A 201 -2.76 5.76 -6.57
CA LEU A 201 -2.15 7.06 -6.29
C LEU A 201 -1.21 7.50 -7.43
N ASP A 202 -0.44 6.58 -8.00
CA ASP A 202 0.44 6.87 -9.14
C ASP A 202 -0.34 7.30 -10.39
N GLU A 203 -1.46 6.64 -10.70
CA GLU A 203 -2.35 7.03 -11.80
C GLU A 203 -2.99 8.41 -11.53
N THR A 204 -3.31 8.72 -10.27
CA THR A 204 -3.80 10.05 -9.86
C THR A 204 -2.71 11.12 -10.02
N LEU A 205 -1.49 10.82 -9.59
CA LEU A 205 -0.32 11.70 -9.79
C LEU A 205 -0.09 12.00 -11.26
N GLN A 206 -0.14 10.97 -12.13
CA GLN A 206 -0.02 11.13 -13.58
C GLN A 206 -1.13 12.01 -14.16
N LEU A 207 -2.40 11.82 -13.71
CA LEU A 207 -3.53 12.65 -14.14
C LEU A 207 -3.32 14.12 -13.80
N VAL A 208 -2.95 14.38 -12.55
CA VAL A 208 -2.72 15.74 -12.03
C VAL A 208 -1.53 16.38 -12.73
N GLN A 209 -0.43 15.65 -12.89
CA GLN A 209 0.77 16.13 -13.57
C GLN A 209 0.55 16.40 -15.05
N ALA A 210 -0.20 15.55 -15.76
CA ALA A 210 -0.55 15.75 -17.18
C ALA A 210 -1.43 16.99 -17.39
N ARG A 211 -2.24 17.37 -16.37
CA ARG A 211 -3.19 18.48 -16.47
C ARG A 211 -2.63 19.80 -15.98
N PHE A 212 -1.83 19.79 -14.92
CA PHE A 212 -1.35 20.99 -14.24
C PHE A 212 0.17 21.17 -14.29
N GLY A 213 0.92 20.16 -14.75
CA GLY A 213 2.39 20.16 -14.72
C GLY A 213 2.92 20.24 -13.31
N ALA A 214 4.04 20.97 -13.11
CA ALA A 214 4.67 21.19 -11.82
C ALA A 214 3.91 22.18 -10.88
N ARG A 215 2.73 22.65 -11.29
CA ARG A 215 1.92 23.61 -10.51
C ARG A 215 1.22 22.97 -9.30
N VAL A 216 1.07 21.67 -9.32
CA VAL A 216 0.43 20.88 -8.25
C VAL A 216 1.43 19.89 -7.72
N ASP A 217 1.71 19.95 -6.43
CA ASP A 217 2.66 19.06 -5.76
C ASP A 217 2.06 17.65 -5.49
N ARG A 218 2.93 16.74 -5.08
CA ARG A 218 2.55 15.34 -4.79
C ARG A 218 1.59 15.23 -3.61
N ASN A 219 1.72 16.10 -2.59
CA ASN A 219 0.84 16.08 -1.43
C ASN A 219 -0.58 16.45 -1.81
N THR A 220 -0.74 17.47 -2.62
CA THR A 220 -2.05 17.88 -3.18
C THR A 220 -2.69 16.76 -4.01
N ALA A 221 -1.93 16.09 -4.88
CA ALA A 221 -2.46 14.99 -5.67
C ALA A 221 -2.84 13.79 -4.79
N ALA A 222 -2.08 13.51 -3.73
CA ALA A 222 -2.40 12.48 -2.75
C ALA A 222 -3.70 12.82 -1.99
N ARG A 223 -3.88 14.09 -1.63
CA ARG A 223 -5.10 14.58 -0.98
C ARG A 223 -6.34 14.44 -1.87
N LEU A 224 -6.20 14.79 -3.15
CA LEU A 224 -7.26 14.59 -4.14
C LEU A 224 -7.61 13.10 -4.31
N HIS A 225 -6.60 12.25 -4.31
CA HIS A 225 -6.80 10.79 -4.36
C HIS A 225 -7.61 10.29 -3.17
N GLU A 226 -7.28 10.71 -1.96
CA GLU A 226 -8.00 10.34 -0.75
C GLU A 226 -9.44 10.85 -0.75
N LEU A 227 -9.67 12.12 -1.09
CA LEU A 227 -11.00 12.72 -1.14
C LEU A 227 -11.92 12.00 -2.14
N THR A 228 -11.37 11.53 -3.26
CA THR A 228 -12.14 10.84 -4.30
C THR A 228 -12.10 9.32 -4.16
N GLU A 229 -11.33 8.78 -3.23
CA GLU A 229 -11.02 7.34 -3.09
C GLU A 229 -10.56 6.71 -4.42
N GLY A 230 -9.85 7.47 -5.26
CA GLY A 230 -9.42 7.06 -6.58
C GLY A 230 -10.54 6.90 -7.61
N TRP A 231 -11.76 7.37 -7.35
CA TRP A 231 -12.87 7.28 -8.30
C TRP A 231 -12.60 8.13 -9.55
N PRO A 232 -12.53 7.52 -10.77
CA PRO A 232 -12.08 8.21 -11.98
C PRO A 232 -12.89 9.46 -12.34
N LEU A 233 -14.22 9.39 -12.28
CA LEU A 233 -15.06 10.54 -12.56
C LEU A 233 -14.93 11.61 -11.48
N GLY A 234 -14.83 11.23 -10.22
CA GLY A 234 -14.62 12.13 -9.10
C GLY A 234 -13.31 12.93 -9.25
N LEU A 235 -12.21 12.26 -9.59
CA LEU A 235 -10.92 12.89 -9.90
C LEU A 235 -11.02 13.84 -11.11
N GLN A 236 -11.70 13.44 -12.16
CA GLN A 236 -11.87 14.28 -13.33
C GLN A 236 -12.69 15.55 -13.06
N LEU A 237 -13.75 15.42 -12.28
CA LEU A 237 -14.56 16.57 -11.84
C LEU A 237 -13.75 17.48 -10.93
N ALA A 238 -13.07 16.93 -9.92
CA ALA A 238 -12.22 17.69 -9.01
C ALA A 238 -11.13 18.47 -9.77
N THR A 239 -10.41 17.81 -10.68
CA THR A 239 -9.39 18.48 -11.49
C THR A 239 -10.00 19.53 -12.46
N THR A 240 -11.27 19.37 -12.90
CA THR A 240 -11.95 20.36 -13.73
C THR A 240 -12.36 21.60 -12.96
N ILE A 241 -12.82 21.44 -11.72
CA ILE A 241 -13.17 22.54 -10.83
C ILE A 241 -11.92 23.36 -10.49
N ILE A 242 -10.82 22.68 -10.11
CA ILE A 242 -9.53 23.31 -9.87
C ILE A 242 -9.06 24.11 -11.11
N ALA A 243 -9.20 23.56 -12.31
CA ALA A 243 -8.82 24.23 -13.54
C ALA A 243 -9.66 25.48 -13.86
N ARG A 244 -10.92 25.54 -13.40
CA ARG A 244 -11.82 26.70 -13.61
C ARG A 244 -11.58 27.85 -12.62
N GLY A 245 -11.09 27.54 -11.42
CA GLY A 245 -10.81 28.54 -10.37
C GLY A 245 -9.46 29.25 -10.50
N ALA A 246 -8.65 28.96 -11.52
CA ALA A 246 -7.25 29.26 -11.55
C ALA A 246 -6.85 30.60 -12.20
N ASP A 247 -6.67 31.59 -11.39
CA ASP A 247 -5.39 32.34 -11.38
C ASP A 247 -4.35 31.47 -10.67
N ALA A 248 -3.16 31.30 -11.23
CA ALA A 248 -2.15 30.32 -10.77
C ALA A 248 -1.68 30.48 -9.30
N HIS A 249 -1.98 31.62 -8.65
CA HIS A 249 -1.76 31.87 -7.23
C HIS A 249 -2.92 31.33 -6.37
N ALA A 250 -4.14 31.27 -6.91
CA ALA A 250 -5.31 30.73 -6.21
C ALA A 250 -5.29 29.20 -6.10
N ALA A 251 -4.64 28.47 -7.01
CA ALA A 251 -4.53 27.03 -6.93
C ALA A 251 -3.72 26.57 -5.69
N HIS A 252 -2.67 27.32 -5.33
CA HIS A 252 -1.87 27.06 -4.11
C HIS A 252 -2.58 27.54 -2.84
N THR A 253 -3.32 28.64 -2.91
CA THR A 253 -4.09 29.18 -1.77
C THR A 253 -5.40 28.44 -1.56
N VAL A 254 -6.08 28.03 -2.63
CA VAL A 254 -7.31 27.20 -2.59
C VAL A 254 -7.01 25.78 -2.10
N LEU A 255 -5.81 25.29 -2.29
CA LEU A 255 -5.37 23.98 -1.82
C LEU A 255 -4.62 24.05 -0.46
N GLY A 256 -4.09 25.21 -0.08
CA GLY A 256 -3.53 25.49 1.25
C GLY A 256 -4.61 25.75 2.33
N ASP A 257 -5.72 26.39 1.96
CA ASP A 257 -6.96 26.52 2.76
C ASP A 257 -7.99 25.44 2.34
N MET A 258 -7.57 24.20 2.38
CA MET A 258 -8.34 23.02 1.89
C MET A 258 -9.69 22.83 2.60
N THR A 259 -9.95 23.43 3.74
CA THR A 259 -11.24 23.33 4.44
C THR A 259 -12.39 24.06 3.74
N ALA A 260 -12.16 25.22 3.14
CA ALA A 260 -13.19 25.97 2.42
C ALA A 260 -13.40 25.46 1.00
N ALA A 261 -12.31 25.20 0.25
CA ALA A 261 -12.38 24.71 -1.13
C ALA A 261 -12.82 23.24 -1.22
N ALA A 262 -12.49 22.42 -0.23
CA ALA A 262 -13.01 21.04 -0.15
C ALA A 262 -14.54 21.04 -0.01
N GLY A 263 -15.12 21.99 0.72
CA GLY A 263 -16.57 22.13 0.88
C GLY A 263 -17.30 22.47 -0.43
N GLU A 264 -16.74 23.36 -1.26
CA GLU A 264 -17.32 23.70 -2.58
C GLU A 264 -17.20 22.54 -3.58
N LEU A 265 -16.02 21.92 -3.64
CA LEU A 265 -15.72 20.77 -4.49
C LEU A 265 -16.62 19.57 -4.13
N GLN A 266 -16.76 19.33 -2.85
CA GLN A 266 -17.62 18.30 -2.26
C GLN A 266 -19.09 18.57 -2.59
N GLY A 267 -19.56 19.82 -2.40
CA GLY A 267 -20.92 20.22 -2.72
C GLY A 267 -21.28 20.04 -4.19
N GLU A 268 -20.38 20.40 -5.11
CA GLU A 268 -20.60 20.27 -6.55
C GLU A 268 -20.57 18.81 -7.03
N LEU A 269 -19.63 18.01 -6.53
CA LEU A 269 -19.56 16.56 -6.80
C LEU A 269 -20.82 15.83 -6.37
N VAL A 270 -21.31 16.15 -5.19
CA VAL A 270 -22.51 15.50 -4.64
C VAL A 270 -23.78 16.04 -5.32
N ARG A 271 -23.82 17.32 -5.66
CA ARG A 271 -24.92 17.86 -6.46
C ARG A 271 -25.06 17.09 -7.77
N LEU A 272 -23.95 16.80 -8.46
CA LEU A 272 -23.95 16.01 -9.69
C LEU A 272 -24.36 14.55 -9.47
N LEU A 273 -24.02 13.96 -8.33
CA LEU A 273 -24.43 12.60 -7.95
C LEU A 273 -25.93 12.48 -7.63
N LEU A 274 -26.49 13.50 -6.98
CA LEU A 274 -27.86 13.47 -6.45
C LEU A 274 -28.88 14.10 -7.38
N VAL A 275 -28.49 14.87 -8.41
CA VAL A 275 -29.40 15.60 -9.33
C VAL A 275 -30.39 14.68 -10.02
N ASN A 276 -29.98 13.47 -10.37
CA ASN A 276 -30.79 12.50 -11.11
C ASN A 276 -31.57 11.52 -10.23
N LEU A 277 -31.52 11.68 -8.90
CA LEU A 277 -32.30 10.81 -7.99
C LEU A 277 -33.68 11.38 -7.71
N ASP A 278 -34.66 10.48 -7.52
CA ASP A 278 -35.99 10.85 -7.05
C ASP A 278 -35.97 11.51 -5.66
N PRO A 279 -36.89 12.41 -5.34
CA PRO A 279 -36.97 13.01 -4.02
C PRO A 279 -37.00 11.98 -2.91
N ASP A 280 -37.80 10.92 -3.04
CA ASP A 280 -37.96 9.85 -2.05
C ASP A 280 -36.64 9.08 -1.82
N ASP A 281 -35.83 8.88 -2.87
CA ASP A 281 -34.54 8.27 -2.77
C ASP A 281 -33.52 9.17 -2.07
N ARG A 282 -33.60 10.48 -2.31
CA ARG A 282 -32.75 11.47 -1.63
C ARG A 282 -33.06 11.54 -0.14
N ASP A 283 -34.35 11.47 0.24
CA ASP A 283 -34.79 11.47 1.63
C ASP A 283 -34.38 10.16 2.33
N PHE A 284 -34.56 9.03 1.67
CA PHE A 284 -34.06 7.73 2.14
C PHE A 284 -32.53 7.75 2.38
N LEU A 285 -31.76 8.22 1.40
CA LEU A 285 -30.31 8.34 1.54
C LEU A 285 -29.90 9.29 2.66
N ALA A 286 -30.59 10.42 2.83
CA ALA A 286 -30.32 11.34 3.93
C ALA A 286 -30.52 10.68 5.29
N ARG A 287 -31.61 9.91 5.49
CA ARG A 287 -31.88 9.20 6.75
C ARG A 287 -30.86 8.12 7.09
N ILE A 288 -30.37 7.37 6.10
CA ILE A 288 -29.37 6.32 6.32
C ILE A 288 -27.91 6.83 6.33
N ALA A 289 -27.68 8.11 5.96
CA ALA A 289 -26.34 8.71 5.94
C ALA A 289 -25.67 8.82 7.31
N VAL A 290 -26.43 8.67 8.39
CA VAL A 290 -25.91 8.63 9.77
C VAL A 290 -25.16 7.33 10.07
N LEU A 291 -25.41 6.28 9.28
CA LEU A 291 -24.80 4.97 9.43
C LEU A 291 -23.43 4.93 8.74
N ASP A 292 -22.45 4.33 9.37
CA ASP A 292 -21.13 4.10 8.75
C ASP A 292 -21.12 2.87 7.83
N LEU A 293 -21.84 1.83 8.25
CA LEU A 293 -22.05 0.60 7.47
C LEU A 293 -23.55 0.41 7.26
N LEU A 294 -23.92 0.00 6.07
CA LEU A 294 -25.30 -0.15 5.62
C LEU A 294 -25.63 -1.63 5.44
N HIS A 295 -26.60 -2.08 6.18
CA HIS A 295 -27.23 -3.39 6.00
C HIS A 295 -28.71 -3.17 5.69
N PRO A 296 -29.34 -3.95 4.79
CA PRO A 296 -30.75 -3.72 4.41
C PRO A 296 -31.72 -3.61 5.59
N GLU A 297 -31.60 -4.48 6.59
CA GLU A 297 -32.45 -4.45 7.79
C GLU A 297 -32.17 -3.24 8.69
N LEU A 298 -30.90 -2.85 8.86
CA LEU A 298 -30.53 -1.66 9.60
C LEU A 298 -31.06 -0.40 8.90
N CYS A 299 -30.92 -0.32 7.59
CA CYS A 299 -31.47 0.80 6.80
C CYS A 299 -33.01 0.88 6.92
N ARG A 300 -33.70 -0.28 6.92
CA ARG A 300 -35.13 -0.33 7.19
C ARG A 300 -35.46 0.18 8.58
N ALA A 301 -34.76 -0.29 9.59
CA ALA A 301 -34.99 0.13 10.99
C ALA A 301 -34.81 1.64 11.16
N VAL A 302 -33.76 2.23 10.58
CA VAL A 302 -33.44 3.65 10.74
C VAL A 302 -34.33 4.55 9.90
N SER A 303 -34.58 4.23 8.64
CA SER A 303 -35.36 5.05 7.72
C SER A 303 -36.88 4.91 7.94
N GLY A 304 -37.36 3.77 8.46
CA GLY A 304 -38.78 3.42 8.57
C GLY A 304 -39.39 3.05 7.20
N VAL A 305 -38.60 2.77 6.18
CA VAL A 305 -39.05 2.46 4.83
C VAL A 305 -39.07 0.94 4.63
N ASP A 306 -40.21 0.35 4.33
CA ASP A 306 -40.37 -1.12 4.25
C ASP A 306 -39.62 -1.73 3.09
N ASP A 307 -39.47 -1.04 1.96
CA ASP A 307 -38.76 -1.48 0.75
C ASP A 307 -37.25 -1.10 0.74
N ALA A 308 -36.70 -0.77 1.92
CA ALA A 308 -35.31 -0.32 2.06
C ALA A 308 -34.29 -1.24 1.38
N ALA A 309 -34.47 -2.57 1.44
CA ALA A 309 -33.60 -3.54 0.79
C ALA A 309 -33.61 -3.40 -0.74
N ALA A 310 -34.80 -3.29 -1.34
CA ALA A 310 -34.93 -3.13 -2.79
C ALA A 310 -34.38 -1.77 -3.26
N ARG A 311 -34.61 -0.69 -2.49
CA ARG A 311 -34.03 0.63 -2.78
C ARG A 311 -32.53 0.62 -2.68
N LEU A 312 -31.96 0.03 -1.63
CA LEU A 312 -30.52 -0.05 -1.45
C LEU A 312 -29.85 -0.82 -2.58
N ALA A 313 -30.41 -1.98 -2.97
CA ALA A 313 -29.93 -2.77 -4.09
C ALA A 313 -29.98 -1.99 -5.42
N ARG A 314 -31.11 -1.34 -5.71
CA ARG A 314 -31.26 -0.51 -6.92
C ARG A 314 -30.26 0.65 -6.93
N LEU A 315 -30.18 1.43 -5.85
CA LEU A 315 -29.30 2.59 -5.77
C LEU A 315 -27.80 2.22 -5.82
N SER A 316 -27.42 1.05 -5.28
CA SER A 316 -26.04 0.56 -5.36
C SER A 316 -25.61 0.21 -6.79
N ASN A 317 -26.56 -0.23 -7.64
CA ASN A 317 -26.31 -0.54 -9.03
C ASN A 317 -26.33 0.73 -9.91
N ASP A 318 -27.28 1.63 -9.66
CA ASP A 318 -27.53 2.79 -10.52
C ASP A 318 -26.57 3.96 -10.25
N THR A 319 -26.00 4.01 -9.03
CA THR A 319 -25.24 5.18 -8.58
C THR A 319 -23.88 4.79 -8.00
N PRO A 320 -22.85 5.63 -8.14
CA PRO A 320 -21.55 5.42 -7.47
C PRO A 320 -21.54 5.92 -6.01
N VAL A 321 -22.70 6.09 -5.40
CA VAL A 321 -22.84 6.55 -4.00
C VAL A 321 -22.38 5.49 -3.02
N PHE A 322 -22.39 4.21 -3.42
CA PHE A 322 -22.05 3.09 -2.55
C PHE A 322 -20.78 2.37 -3.01
N ALA A 323 -20.07 1.81 -2.05
CA ALA A 323 -18.99 0.86 -2.23
C ALA A 323 -19.31 -0.41 -1.46
N ALA A 324 -18.96 -1.58 -2.00
CA ALA A 324 -19.05 -2.84 -1.28
C ALA A 324 -18.11 -2.80 -0.07
N ALA A 325 -18.59 -3.24 1.09
CA ALA A 325 -17.76 -3.50 2.24
C ALA A 325 -17.34 -4.98 2.24
N GLU A 326 -16.24 -5.30 2.91
CA GLU A 326 -15.81 -6.69 3.07
C GLU A 326 -16.90 -7.49 3.82
N GLY A 327 -17.37 -8.58 3.21
CA GLY A 327 -18.38 -9.46 3.83
C GLY A 327 -19.73 -9.60 3.11
N GLY A 328 -19.84 -9.14 1.86
CA GLY A 328 -20.90 -9.52 0.91
C GLY A 328 -22.26 -8.82 1.06
N GLU A 329 -22.81 -8.65 2.24
CA GLU A 329 -24.14 -8.01 2.46
C GLU A 329 -24.05 -6.56 2.96
N TRP A 330 -22.86 -6.13 3.37
CA TRP A 330 -22.61 -4.80 3.88
C TRP A 330 -22.19 -3.85 2.76
N LEU A 331 -22.75 -2.63 2.78
CA LEU A 331 -22.36 -1.54 1.90
C LEU A 331 -21.82 -0.38 2.74
N ARG A 332 -21.00 0.44 2.10
CA ARG A 332 -20.53 1.72 2.66
C ARG A 332 -20.92 2.83 1.71
N MET A 333 -21.41 3.92 2.26
CA MET A 333 -21.63 5.12 1.46
C MET A 333 -20.30 5.80 1.18
N HIS A 334 -20.11 6.26 -0.06
CA HIS A 334 -18.91 7.03 -0.44
C HIS A 334 -18.80 8.29 0.43
N ALA A 335 -17.61 8.56 0.97
CA ALA A 335 -17.39 9.63 1.96
C ALA A 335 -17.99 10.98 1.53
N LEU A 336 -17.71 11.40 0.28
CA LEU A 336 -18.23 12.65 -0.27
C LEU A 336 -19.76 12.73 -0.27
N ALA A 337 -20.45 11.64 -0.64
CA ALA A 337 -21.90 11.59 -0.67
C ALA A 337 -22.48 11.63 0.75
N ARG A 338 -21.84 10.89 1.68
CA ARG A 338 -22.27 10.78 3.07
C ARG A 338 -22.25 12.12 3.78
N ASP A 339 -21.21 12.92 3.61
CA ASP A 339 -21.06 14.20 4.31
C ASP A 339 -22.18 15.20 3.93
N VAL A 340 -22.53 15.29 2.63
CA VAL A 340 -23.62 16.16 2.18
C VAL A 340 -25.00 15.63 2.61
N LEU A 341 -25.19 14.32 2.58
CA LEU A 341 -26.42 13.70 3.03
C LEU A 341 -26.58 13.82 4.56
N ARG A 342 -25.50 13.79 5.34
CA ARG A 342 -25.51 14.10 6.77
C ARG A 342 -25.95 15.55 7.05
N GLN A 343 -25.52 16.52 6.24
CA GLN A 343 -26.04 17.90 6.37
C GLN A 343 -27.55 17.97 6.14
N ARG A 344 -28.09 17.19 5.20
CA ARG A 344 -29.54 17.09 4.99
C ARG A 344 -30.24 16.40 6.16
N PHE A 345 -29.65 15.35 6.72
CA PHE A 345 -30.17 14.71 7.93
C PHE A 345 -30.19 15.69 9.10
N ALA A 346 -29.16 16.50 9.29
CA ALA A 346 -29.12 17.53 10.33
C ALA A 346 -30.19 18.65 10.17
N ALA A 347 -30.74 18.78 8.96
CA ALA A 347 -31.85 19.71 8.71
C ALA A 347 -33.26 19.11 9.00
N LEU A 348 -33.36 17.82 9.34
CA LEU A 348 -34.60 17.18 9.75
C LEU A 348 -35.00 17.64 11.15
N ASP A 349 -36.27 17.39 11.53
CA ASP A 349 -36.74 17.67 12.88
C ASP A 349 -35.91 16.95 13.96
N ALA A 350 -35.58 17.63 15.04
CA ALA A 350 -34.73 17.09 16.11
C ALA A 350 -35.30 15.80 16.74
N ALA A 351 -36.65 15.68 16.88
CA ALA A 351 -37.27 14.47 17.36
C ALA A 351 -37.06 13.29 16.38
N GLU A 352 -37.09 13.55 15.08
CA GLU A 352 -36.84 12.54 14.05
C GLU A 352 -35.37 12.08 14.05
N GLN A 353 -34.42 13.01 14.21
CA GLN A 353 -32.99 12.70 14.36
C GLN A 353 -32.76 11.80 15.57
N VAL A 354 -33.25 12.17 16.74
CA VAL A 354 -33.16 11.38 17.98
C VAL A 354 -33.78 10.00 17.80
N ALA A 355 -34.96 9.90 17.20
CA ALA A 355 -35.62 8.63 16.96
C ALA A 355 -34.85 7.72 16.00
N ALA A 356 -34.22 8.28 14.95
CA ALA A 356 -33.40 7.54 14.01
C ALA A 356 -32.16 6.97 14.71
N HIS A 357 -31.46 7.77 15.50
CA HIS A 357 -30.32 7.33 16.30
C HIS A 357 -30.71 6.26 17.34
N ALA A 358 -31.84 6.42 18.02
CA ALA A 358 -32.32 5.42 18.99
C ALA A 358 -32.61 4.06 18.33
N ARG A 359 -33.27 4.06 17.15
CA ARG A 359 -33.51 2.82 16.38
C ARG A 359 -32.21 2.18 15.88
N ALA A 360 -31.26 3.00 15.44
CA ALA A 360 -29.93 2.51 15.06
C ALA A 360 -29.23 1.85 16.24
N ALA A 361 -29.19 2.52 17.41
CA ALA A 361 -28.56 2.00 18.62
C ALA A 361 -29.16 0.65 19.05
N GLN A 362 -30.47 0.55 19.03
CA GLN A 362 -31.21 -0.68 19.41
C GLN A 362 -30.89 -1.84 18.45
N TRP A 363 -30.94 -1.60 17.14
CA TRP A 363 -30.65 -2.65 16.14
C TRP A 363 -29.20 -3.11 16.23
N LEU A 364 -28.23 -2.16 16.28
CA LEU A 364 -26.80 -2.44 16.35
C LEU A 364 -26.43 -3.20 17.62
N ALA A 365 -26.98 -2.82 18.76
CA ALA A 365 -26.75 -3.52 20.03
C ALA A 365 -27.29 -4.96 20.00
N ALA A 366 -28.46 -5.20 19.37
CA ALA A 366 -28.99 -6.54 19.19
C ALA A 366 -28.16 -7.43 18.27
N HIS A 367 -27.30 -6.84 17.42
CA HIS A 367 -26.41 -7.55 16.49
C HIS A 367 -24.95 -7.49 16.92
N GLU A 368 -24.66 -7.22 18.20
CA GLU A 368 -23.31 -7.18 18.81
C GLU A 368 -22.35 -6.15 18.17
N LEU A 369 -22.87 -5.12 17.50
CA LEU A 369 -22.13 -3.99 16.96
C LEU A 369 -22.09 -2.85 18.00
N LEU A 370 -21.44 -3.14 19.13
CA LEU A 370 -21.57 -2.35 20.36
C LEU A 370 -20.93 -0.95 20.27
N ASP A 371 -19.84 -0.77 19.51
CA ASP A 371 -19.19 0.54 19.33
C ASP A 371 -20.12 1.52 18.63
N GLU A 372 -20.67 1.08 17.51
CA GLU A 372 -21.58 1.86 16.69
C GLU A 372 -22.90 2.12 17.46
N ALA A 373 -23.38 1.09 18.18
CA ALA A 373 -24.55 1.21 19.05
C ALA A 373 -24.36 2.27 20.15
N ALA A 374 -23.19 2.28 20.80
CA ALA A 374 -22.86 3.26 21.84
C ALA A 374 -22.88 4.70 21.30
N HIS A 375 -22.28 4.91 20.10
CA HIS A 375 -22.25 6.22 19.45
C HIS A 375 -23.66 6.72 19.11
N HIS A 376 -24.50 5.84 18.56
CA HIS A 376 -25.89 6.18 18.25
C HIS A 376 -26.74 6.40 19.52
N ALA A 377 -26.55 5.62 20.59
CA ALA A 377 -27.21 5.84 21.86
C ALA A 377 -26.87 7.20 22.47
N LEU A 378 -25.58 7.62 22.40
CA LEU A 378 -25.16 8.94 22.84
C LEU A 378 -25.81 10.06 22.03
N SER A 379 -25.82 9.93 20.70
CA SER A 379 -26.47 10.87 19.77
C SER A 379 -28.00 10.94 20.00
N ALA A 380 -28.61 9.86 20.52
CA ALA A 380 -30.02 9.83 20.93
C ALA A 380 -30.24 10.38 22.34
N GLY A 381 -29.22 10.88 23.05
CA GLY A 381 -29.34 11.37 24.44
C GLY A 381 -29.49 10.27 25.51
N GLN A 382 -29.26 9.00 25.15
CA GLN A 382 -29.36 7.84 26.05
C GLN A 382 -28.00 7.59 26.75
N HIS A 383 -27.52 8.56 27.55
CA HIS A 383 -26.17 8.61 28.10
C HIS A 383 -25.78 7.33 28.87
N GLN A 384 -26.62 6.83 29.77
CA GLN A 384 -26.29 5.66 30.60
C GLN A 384 -26.10 4.41 29.71
N THR A 385 -27.03 4.16 28.79
CA THR A 385 -26.94 3.05 27.83
C THR A 385 -25.67 3.19 26.96
N ALA A 386 -25.36 4.40 26.49
CA ALA A 386 -24.17 4.69 25.71
C ALA A 386 -22.88 4.35 26.47
N TYR A 387 -22.79 4.74 27.76
CA TYR A 387 -21.60 4.47 28.58
C TYR A 387 -21.44 2.97 28.90
N GLU A 388 -22.52 2.24 29.12
CA GLU A 388 -22.51 0.79 29.34
C GLU A 388 -22.06 0.03 28.08
N LEU A 389 -22.57 0.43 26.92
CA LEU A 389 -22.14 -0.15 25.64
C LEU A 389 -20.67 0.18 25.35
N ALA A 390 -20.25 1.42 25.57
CA ALA A 390 -18.87 1.87 25.40
C ALA A 390 -17.89 1.10 26.31
N GLU A 391 -18.23 0.85 27.57
CA GLU A 391 -17.39 0.07 28.47
C GLU A 391 -17.21 -1.38 28.00
N ARG A 392 -18.25 -1.96 27.37
CA ARG A 392 -18.20 -3.33 26.87
C ARG A 392 -17.36 -3.45 25.58
N SER A 393 -17.24 -2.40 24.80
CA SER A 393 -16.72 -2.47 23.43
C SER A 393 -15.42 -1.70 23.17
N LEU A 394 -15.25 -0.49 23.74
CA LEU A 394 -14.18 0.41 23.37
C LEU A 394 -12.77 -0.14 23.66
N TYR A 395 -12.60 -0.85 24.77
CA TYR A 395 -11.30 -1.46 25.08
C TYR A 395 -10.90 -2.52 24.02
N GLU A 396 -11.82 -3.41 23.68
CA GLU A 396 -11.58 -4.45 22.68
C GLU A 396 -11.41 -3.86 21.28
N SER A 397 -12.23 -2.87 20.92
CA SER A 397 -12.14 -2.17 19.65
C SER A 397 -10.82 -1.41 19.48
N LEU A 398 -10.31 -0.80 20.55
CA LEU A 398 -8.99 -0.20 20.59
C LEU A 398 -7.89 -1.23 20.32
N MET A 399 -7.91 -2.35 21.06
CA MET A 399 -6.87 -3.37 21.02
C MET A 399 -6.86 -4.13 19.68
N ARG A 400 -8.02 -4.41 19.09
CA ARG A 400 -8.15 -5.13 17.82
C ARG A 400 -8.06 -4.23 16.59
N ARG A 401 -8.71 -3.07 16.62
CA ARG A 401 -8.91 -2.20 15.45
C ARG A 401 -8.13 -0.89 15.51
N GLY A 402 -7.49 -0.58 16.64
CA GLY A 402 -6.72 0.65 16.82
C GLY A 402 -7.56 1.94 16.81
N ARG A 403 -8.83 1.87 17.23
CA ARG A 403 -9.77 3.03 17.20
C ARG A 403 -9.50 4.07 18.31
N GLN A 404 -8.32 4.68 18.27
CA GLN A 404 -7.89 5.65 19.29
C GLN A 404 -8.70 6.96 19.25
N ALA A 405 -9.02 7.43 18.04
CA ALA A 405 -9.84 8.64 17.88
C ALA A 405 -11.18 8.50 18.60
N THR A 406 -11.85 7.36 18.45
CA THR A 406 -13.11 7.05 19.12
C THR A 406 -12.96 7.08 20.66
N VAL A 407 -11.87 6.52 21.20
CA VAL A 407 -11.62 6.58 22.66
C VAL A 407 -11.41 8.03 23.12
N LEU A 408 -10.67 8.85 22.36
CA LEU A 408 -10.47 10.27 22.69
C LEU A 408 -11.77 11.08 22.64
N GLU A 409 -12.64 10.82 21.66
CA GLU A 409 -13.97 11.42 21.58
C GLU A 409 -14.83 11.06 22.80
N TRP A 410 -14.84 9.80 23.21
CA TRP A 410 -15.54 9.36 24.41
C TRP A 410 -14.98 10.01 25.68
N MET A 411 -13.66 10.11 25.81
CA MET A 411 -13.03 10.80 26.95
C MET A 411 -13.41 12.29 27.03
N ALA A 412 -13.56 12.95 25.87
CA ALA A 412 -13.93 14.37 25.81
C ALA A 412 -15.40 14.62 26.21
N GLN A 413 -16.26 13.63 25.99
CA GLN A 413 -17.72 13.75 26.22
C GLN A 413 -18.17 13.16 27.55
N MET A 414 -17.38 12.23 28.13
CA MET A 414 -17.74 11.54 29.37
C MET A 414 -17.31 12.33 30.62
N PRO A 415 -18.17 12.55 31.61
CA PRO A 415 -17.81 13.12 32.90
C PRO A 415 -16.72 12.31 33.61
N ALA A 416 -15.80 12.98 34.29
CA ALA A 416 -14.64 12.32 34.93
C ALA A 416 -15.03 11.28 36.00
N ASP A 417 -16.10 11.52 36.74
CA ASP A 417 -16.64 10.60 37.75
C ASP A 417 -17.29 9.35 37.12
N GLU A 418 -17.85 9.47 35.92
CA GLU A 418 -18.34 8.33 35.16
C GLU A 418 -17.22 7.47 34.60
N LEU A 419 -16.13 8.11 34.15
CA LEU A 419 -14.94 7.41 33.67
C LEU A 419 -14.26 6.65 34.81
N ASP A 420 -14.19 7.24 36.03
CA ASP A 420 -13.59 6.59 37.23
C ASP A 420 -14.31 5.33 37.66
N ARG A 421 -15.61 5.25 37.45
CA ARG A 421 -16.42 4.06 37.76
C ARG A 421 -16.23 2.91 36.76
N ARG A 422 -15.50 3.13 35.64
CA ARG A 422 -15.42 2.19 34.54
C ARG A 422 -13.96 1.79 34.25
N PRO A 423 -13.41 0.74 34.92
CA PRO A 423 -11.99 0.36 34.82
C PRO A 423 -11.54 0.06 33.37
N ARG A 424 -12.38 -0.55 32.57
CA ARG A 424 -12.04 -0.86 31.17
C ARG A 424 -11.90 0.38 30.30
N LEU A 425 -12.69 1.42 30.56
CA LEU A 425 -12.54 2.71 29.88
C LEU A 425 -11.31 3.45 30.36
N LEU A 426 -10.94 3.37 31.64
CA LEU A 426 -9.68 3.89 32.16
C LEU A 426 -8.47 3.25 31.46
N LEU A 427 -8.50 1.92 31.26
CA LEU A 427 -7.45 1.20 30.52
C LEU A 427 -7.41 1.64 29.05
N ALA A 428 -8.56 1.71 28.37
CA ALA A 428 -8.62 2.18 26.99
C ALA A 428 -8.08 3.62 26.86
N ALA A 429 -8.44 4.49 27.78
CA ALA A 429 -7.93 5.86 27.86
C ALA A 429 -6.41 5.89 28.07
N ALA A 430 -5.89 5.12 29.01
CA ALA A 430 -4.46 5.04 29.30
C ALA A 430 -3.67 4.50 28.09
N TRP A 431 -4.13 3.44 27.42
CA TRP A 431 -3.54 2.91 26.17
C TRP A 431 -3.51 3.96 25.05
N THR A 432 -4.61 4.68 24.86
CA THR A 432 -4.71 5.71 23.84
C THR A 432 -3.77 6.87 24.08
N LEU A 433 -3.74 7.38 25.32
CA LEU A 433 -2.86 8.48 25.73
C LEU A 433 -1.39 8.10 25.66
N ALA A 434 -1.04 6.86 26.05
CA ALA A 434 0.34 6.35 26.00
C ALA A 434 0.90 6.30 24.57
N SER A 435 0.04 6.15 23.58
CA SER A 435 0.42 6.10 22.17
C SER A 435 0.29 7.45 21.45
N SER A 436 0.07 8.52 22.18
CA SER A 436 0.03 9.92 21.73
C SER A 436 1.10 10.74 22.48
N GLU A 437 1.17 12.05 22.27
CA GLU A 437 2.09 12.94 22.99
C GLU A 437 1.67 13.20 24.46
N ARG A 438 0.54 12.65 24.89
CA ARG A 438 -0.03 12.87 26.22
C ARG A 438 0.47 11.84 27.25
N HIS A 439 1.77 11.58 27.27
CA HIS A 439 2.41 10.54 28.10
C HIS A 439 2.23 10.75 29.60
N GLU A 440 2.29 12.00 30.06
CA GLU A 440 2.06 12.36 31.46
C GLU A 440 0.63 12.06 31.90
N GLU A 441 -0.34 12.29 31.00
CA GLU A 441 -1.72 11.96 31.27
C GLU A 441 -1.93 10.44 31.32
N ALA A 442 -1.34 9.68 30.40
CA ALA A 442 -1.34 8.22 30.48
C ALA A 442 -0.80 7.72 31.84
N GLY A 443 0.30 8.32 32.31
CA GLY A 443 0.86 8.02 33.63
C GLY A 443 -0.11 8.29 34.77
N ARG A 444 -0.88 9.40 34.71
CA ARG A 444 -1.92 9.73 35.72
C ARG A 444 -3.06 8.72 35.72
N PHE A 445 -3.51 8.27 34.54
CA PHE A 445 -4.54 7.22 34.43
C PHE A 445 -4.04 5.89 34.97
N VAL A 446 -2.82 5.50 34.62
CA VAL A 446 -2.18 4.29 35.18
C VAL A 446 -2.06 4.39 36.70
N ALA A 447 -1.64 5.54 37.23
CA ALA A 447 -1.55 5.74 38.68
C ALA A 447 -2.93 5.57 39.36
N ARG A 448 -4.03 6.07 38.77
CA ARG A 448 -5.40 5.88 39.25
C ARG A 448 -5.81 4.40 39.23
N ILE A 449 -5.42 3.65 38.18
CA ILE A 449 -5.69 2.21 38.12
C ILE A 449 -4.90 1.47 39.22
N LEU A 450 -3.61 1.78 39.38
CA LEU A 450 -2.75 1.14 40.38
C LEU A 450 -3.06 1.52 41.83
N ALA A 451 -3.79 2.62 42.08
CA ALA A 451 -4.24 3.05 43.39
C ALA A 451 -5.52 2.29 43.86
N GLN A 452 -6.15 1.51 42.96
CA GLN A 452 -7.30 0.69 43.37
C GLN A 452 -6.89 -0.43 44.32
N PRO A 453 -7.77 -0.87 45.26
CA PRO A 453 -7.50 -2.01 46.08
C PRO A 453 -7.42 -3.29 45.23
N ASP A 454 -6.53 -4.22 45.62
CA ASP A 454 -6.41 -5.56 45.01
C ASP A 454 -6.00 -5.62 43.54
N VAL A 455 -5.06 -4.76 43.15
CA VAL A 455 -4.46 -4.78 41.79
C VAL A 455 -3.68 -6.07 41.56
N SER A 456 -4.14 -6.88 40.59
CA SER A 456 -3.46 -8.13 40.20
C SER A 456 -2.13 -7.91 39.47
N ASP A 457 -1.25 -8.91 39.49
CA ASP A 457 -0.01 -8.85 38.71
C ASP A 457 -0.26 -8.76 37.21
N ALA A 458 -1.37 -9.35 36.69
CA ALA A 458 -1.79 -9.21 35.32
C ALA A 458 -2.06 -7.74 34.97
N LEU A 459 -2.80 -7.03 35.84
CA LEU A 459 -3.10 -5.61 35.63
C LEU A 459 -1.86 -4.73 35.80
N ARG A 460 -0.93 -5.07 36.72
CA ARG A 460 0.37 -4.40 36.85
C ARG A 460 1.21 -4.59 35.59
N CYS A 461 1.22 -5.79 35.04
CA CYS A 461 1.89 -6.09 33.77
C CYS A 461 1.28 -5.29 32.61
N GLU A 462 -0.05 -5.24 32.51
CA GLU A 462 -0.72 -4.42 31.49
C GLU A 462 -0.40 -2.93 31.63
N CYS A 463 -0.40 -2.41 32.84
CA CYS A 463 0.05 -1.04 33.11
C CYS A 463 1.50 -0.79 32.67
N ALA A 464 2.40 -1.77 32.86
CA ALA A 464 3.77 -1.69 32.35
C ALA A 464 3.81 -1.68 30.80
N LEU A 465 2.95 -2.45 30.12
CA LEU A 465 2.83 -2.40 28.65
C LEU A 465 2.38 -1.02 28.18
N ILE A 466 1.43 -0.39 28.88
CA ILE A 466 0.94 0.97 28.57
C ILE A 466 2.07 1.99 28.71
N LEU A 467 2.71 2.04 29.88
CA LEU A 467 3.79 2.98 30.16
C LEU A 467 5.02 2.73 29.27
N GLY A 468 5.30 1.47 28.91
CA GLY A 468 6.33 1.13 27.93
C GLY A 468 5.99 1.67 26.54
N GLY A 469 4.70 1.68 26.16
CA GLY A 469 4.25 2.35 24.95
C GLY A 469 4.55 3.86 24.99
N ALA A 470 4.20 4.51 26.08
CA ALA A 470 4.51 5.93 26.31
C ALA A 470 6.03 6.19 26.20
N ALA A 471 6.86 5.34 26.80
CA ALA A 471 8.33 5.47 26.75
C ALA A 471 8.88 5.36 25.31
N VAL A 472 8.30 4.48 24.45
CA VAL A 472 8.67 4.40 23.02
C VAL A 472 8.37 5.71 22.29
N PHE A 473 7.18 6.29 22.50
CA PHE A 473 6.79 7.55 21.85
C PHE A 473 7.55 8.77 22.45
N ALA A 474 7.97 8.69 23.71
CA ALA A 474 8.83 9.68 24.35
C ALA A 474 10.32 9.53 24.00
N ASP A 475 10.69 8.55 23.18
CA ASP A 475 12.08 8.22 22.84
C ASP A 475 12.98 7.95 24.06
N ASP A 476 12.42 7.30 25.07
CA ASP A 476 13.09 6.91 26.33
C ASP A 476 13.32 5.38 26.39
N PRO A 477 14.37 4.88 25.72
CA PRO A 477 14.64 3.43 25.68
C PRO A 477 15.04 2.84 27.04
N ASP A 478 15.64 3.61 27.92
CA ASP A 478 16.08 3.15 29.22
C ASP A 478 14.88 2.94 30.14
N ARG A 479 13.96 3.90 30.20
CA ARG A 479 12.69 3.76 30.92
C ARG A 479 11.85 2.61 30.38
N PHE A 480 11.83 2.43 29.04
CA PHE A 480 11.17 1.29 28.41
C PHE A 480 11.71 -0.05 28.93
N VAL A 481 13.03 -0.22 28.98
CA VAL A 481 13.66 -1.46 29.48
C VAL A 481 13.39 -1.67 30.96
N GLU A 482 13.47 -0.60 31.78
CA GLU A 482 13.16 -0.67 33.23
C GLU A 482 11.74 -1.17 33.49
N LEU A 483 10.73 -0.61 32.80
CA LEU A 483 9.32 -0.99 32.97
C LEU A 483 9.05 -2.47 32.64
N HIS A 484 9.79 -3.02 31.68
CA HIS A 484 9.59 -4.40 31.22
C HIS A 484 10.51 -5.43 31.90
N ALA A 485 11.49 -4.99 32.68
CA ALA A 485 12.44 -5.88 33.38
C ALA A 485 11.76 -6.94 34.26
N PRO A 486 10.72 -6.63 35.08
CA PRO A 486 10.05 -7.60 35.91
C PRO A 486 9.29 -8.69 35.13
N TRP A 487 8.89 -8.39 33.87
CA TRP A 487 8.01 -9.23 33.07
C TRP A 487 8.75 -9.99 31.96
N THR A 488 10.07 -10.12 32.07
CA THR A 488 10.89 -10.73 31.01
C THR A 488 10.78 -12.27 31.01
N GLU A 489 10.72 -12.91 32.18
CA GLU A 489 10.73 -14.37 32.30
C GLU A 489 9.35 -14.94 32.64
N ALA A 490 8.57 -14.24 33.46
CA ALA A 490 7.25 -14.67 33.90
C ALA A 490 6.20 -13.62 33.55
N VAL A 491 5.26 -14.00 32.70
CA VAL A 491 4.21 -13.11 32.21
C VAL A 491 2.86 -13.54 32.75
N PRO A 492 2.23 -12.77 33.66
CA PRO A 492 0.97 -13.12 34.31
C PRO A 492 -0.27 -12.83 33.44
N LEU A 493 -0.10 -12.77 32.11
CA LEU A 493 -1.15 -12.45 31.14
C LEU A 493 -1.72 -13.74 30.55
N THR A 494 -3.02 -13.76 30.32
CA THR A 494 -3.74 -14.86 29.65
C THR A 494 -4.44 -14.40 28.39
N ASP A 495 -4.74 -13.10 28.25
CA ASP A 495 -5.36 -12.54 27.06
C ASP A 495 -4.39 -12.60 25.88
N PRO A 496 -4.80 -13.20 24.74
CA PRO A 496 -3.96 -13.32 23.55
C PRO A 496 -3.46 -11.99 22.97
N LEU A 497 -4.25 -10.91 23.05
CA LEU A 497 -3.87 -9.59 22.55
C LEU A 497 -2.81 -8.95 23.44
N LEU A 498 -2.95 -9.09 24.76
CA LEU A 498 -1.95 -8.61 25.70
C LEU A 498 -0.65 -9.41 25.63
N LEU A 499 -0.73 -10.73 25.44
CA LEU A 499 0.45 -11.58 25.18
C LEU A 499 1.15 -11.16 23.87
N GLN A 500 0.41 -10.87 22.80
CA GLN A 500 0.99 -10.36 21.56
C GLN A 500 1.60 -8.96 21.77
N SER A 501 0.93 -8.08 22.51
CA SER A 501 1.49 -6.77 22.87
C SER A 501 2.79 -6.91 23.66
N HIS A 502 2.83 -7.82 24.63
CA HIS A 502 4.05 -8.14 25.39
C HIS A 502 5.16 -8.65 24.46
N ALA A 503 4.87 -9.58 23.56
CA ALA A 503 5.84 -10.07 22.60
C ALA A 503 6.40 -8.96 21.69
N ASN A 504 5.54 -8.01 21.24
CA ASN A 504 5.96 -6.83 20.50
C ASN A 504 6.95 -5.99 21.33
N ARG A 505 6.69 -5.79 22.63
CA ARG A 505 7.58 -5.06 23.55
C ARG A 505 8.92 -5.77 23.73
N MET A 506 8.89 -7.08 23.94
CA MET A 506 10.12 -7.88 24.11
C MET A 506 10.95 -7.95 22.85
N ALA A 507 10.31 -8.00 21.68
CA ALA A 507 11.02 -7.92 20.41
C ALA A 507 11.64 -6.53 20.17
N TYR A 508 10.91 -5.46 20.50
CA TYR A 508 11.46 -4.10 20.41
C TYR A 508 12.61 -3.86 21.40
N ARG A 509 12.51 -4.41 22.62
CA ARG A 509 13.61 -4.41 23.59
C ARG A 509 14.87 -5.05 22.99
N ALA A 510 14.74 -6.21 22.37
CA ALA A 510 15.87 -6.88 21.73
C ALA A 510 16.52 -6.02 20.64
N LEU A 511 15.74 -5.23 19.88
CA LEU A 511 16.29 -4.28 18.92
C LEU A 511 17.10 -3.16 19.61
N LEU A 512 16.59 -2.59 20.70
CA LEU A 512 17.30 -1.55 21.47
C LEU A 512 18.63 -2.07 22.04
N GLU A 513 18.67 -3.35 22.41
CA GLU A 513 19.85 -4.05 22.92
C GLU A 513 20.82 -4.46 21.77
N GLY A 514 20.45 -4.27 20.49
CA GLY A 514 21.26 -4.62 19.33
C GLY A 514 21.16 -6.10 18.91
N GLU A 515 20.03 -6.74 19.23
CA GLU A 515 19.76 -8.15 18.93
C GLU A 515 18.58 -8.35 17.98
N PRO A 516 18.66 -7.90 16.68
CA PRO A 516 17.55 -7.95 15.74
C PRO A 516 17.07 -9.38 15.43
N ALA A 517 17.96 -10.37 15.39
CA ALA A 517 17.58 -11.76 15.19
C ALA A 517 16.73 -12.30 16.36
N LEU A 518 17.04 -11.91 17.61
CA LEU A 518 16.26 -12.25 18.79
C LEU A 518 14.87 -11.59 18.74
N ALA A 519 14.79 -10.35 18.23
CA ALA A 519 13.52 -9.66 18.04
C ALA A 519 12.60 -10.48 17.11
N ARG A 520 13.10 -10.93 15.97
CA ARG A 520 12.35 -11.78 15.03
C ARG A 520 11.95 -13.13 15.65
N LEU A 521 12.87 -13.76 16.39
CA LEU A 521 12.57 -15.04 17.07
C LEU A 521 11.41 -14.90 18.06
N ARG A 522 11.39 -13.85 18.89
CA ARG A 522 10.31 -13.58 19.85
C ARG A 522 8.96 -13.37 19.14
N GLN A 523 8.95 -12.67 18.00
CA GLN A 523 7.73 -12.51 17.22
C GLN A 523 7.23 -13.82 16.61
N GLN A 524 8.11 -14.65 16.08
CA GLN A 524 7.75 -15.96 15.53
C GLN A 524 7.16 -16.90 16.60
N GLN A 525 7.69 -16.85 17.81
CA GLN A 525 7.19 -17.66 18.94
C GLN A 525 5.77 -17.24 19.33
N ALA A 526 5.50 -15.95 19.41
CA ALA A 526 4.18 -15.40 19.74
C ALA A 526 3.12 -15.78 18.69
N LEU A 527 3.45 -15.66 17.40
CA LEU A 527 2.53 -15.98 16.30
C LEU A 527 2.15 -17.48 16.24
N ARG A 528 3.05 -18.38 16.67
CA ARG A 528 2.76 -19.83 16.72
C ARG A 528 1.78 -20.21 17.82
N GLY A 529 1.75 -19.46 18.91
CA GLY A 529 0.90 -19.77 20.07
C GLY A 529 -0.59 -19.50 19.84
N HIS A 530 -0.96 -18.68 18.87
CA HIS A 530 -2.34 -18.23 18.66
C HIS A 530 -2.67 -18.03 17.18
N PRO A 531 -3.06 -19.07 16.43
CA PRO A 531 -3.53 -18.94 15.07
C PRO A 531 -4.97 -18.37 15.07
N GLY A 532 -5.12 -17.07 15.30
CA GLY A 532 -6.41 -16.38 15.21
C GLY A 532 -6.77 -16.04 13.77
N HIS A 533 -8.05 -16.17 13.43
CA HIS A 533 -8.61 -15.67 12.17
C HIS A 533 -8.90 -14.18 12.33
N GLY A 534 -8.23 -13.35 11.55
CA GLY A 534 -8.37 -11.89 11.53
C GLY A 534 -7.06 -11.16 11.77
N VAL A 535 -6.90 -10.00 11.13
CA VAL A 535 -5.73 -9.15 11.31
C VAL A 535 -6.05 -8.13 12.39
N ASP A 536 -5.57 -8.39 13.61
CA ASP A 536 -5.73 -7.48 14.73
C ASP A 536 -4.69 -6.34 14.68
N TYR A 537 -5.08 -5.14 15.05
CA TYR A 537 -4.20 -3.97 15.13
C TYR A 537 -2.91 -4.25 15.93
N ILE A 538 -3.01 -4.97 17.04
CA ILE A 538 -1.83 -5.33 17.86
C ILE A 538 -0.87 -6.27 17.10
N ARG A 539 -1.40 -7.18 16.29
CA ARG A 539 -0.56 -8.09 15.47
C ARG A 539 0.18 -7.35 14.35
N ARG A 540 -0.41 -6.27 13.79
CA ARG A 540 0.26 -5.46 12.78
C ARG A 540 1.51 -4.74 13.32
N TRP A 541 1.56 -4.45 14.62
CA TRP A 541 2.80 -3.97 15.26
C TRP A 541 3.96 -4.96 15.15
N SER A 542 3.66 -6.26 15.06
CA SER A 542 4.68 -7.28 14.80
C SER A 542 5.36 -7.08 13.44
N GLU A 543 4.59 -6.72 12.42
CA GLU A 543 5.10 -6.45 11.06
C GLU A 543 6.05 -5.25 11.08
N LEU A 544 5.71 -4.19 11.82
CA LEU A 544 6.58 -3.03 11.99
C LEU A 544 7.91 -3.41 12.67
N VAL A 545 7.85 -4.16 13.78
CA VAL A 545 9.05 -4.55 14.54
C VAL A 545 9.94 -5.50 13.74
N ILE A 546 9.35 -6.46 13.01
CA ILE A 546 10.10 -7.38 12.14
C ILE A 546 10.72 -6.60 10.98
N GLY A 547 9.95 -5.73 10.31
CA GLY A 547 10.45 -4.87 9.23
C GLY A 547 11.60 -3.99 9.69
N LEU A 548 11.44 -3.34 10.85
CA LEU A 548 12.49 -2.53 11.47
C LEU A 548 13.75 -3.38 11.78
N SER A 549 13.58 -4.64 12.21
CA SER A 549 14.72 -5.52 12.51
C SER A 549 15.55 -5.87 11.27
N TYR A 550 14.89 -6.09 10.12
CA TYR A 550 15.59 -6.30 8.85
C TYR A 550 16.25 -5.02 8.33
N ALA A 551 15.55 -3.88 8.41
CA ALA A 551 16.13 -2.58 8.05
C ALA A 551 17.34 -2.23 8.93
N TRP A 552 17.30 -2.55 10.22
CA TRP A 552 18.41 -2.39 11.15
C TRP A 552 19.67 -3.16 10.74
N GLU A 553 19.50 -4.41 10.31
CA GLU A 553 20.59 -5.22 9.77
C GLU A 553 21.01 -4.84 8.35
N GLY A 554 20.33 -3.90 7.70
CA GLY A 554 20.55 -3.51 6.31
C GLY A 554 20.00 -4.50 5.28
N GLN A 555 19.21 -5.49 5.71
CA GLN A 555 18.60 -6.52 4.84
C GLN A 555 17.35 -5.96 4.14
N VAL A 556 17.56 -4.97 3.27
CA VAL A 556 16.45 -4.20 2.68
C VAL A 556 15.55 -5.02 1.76
N LEU A 557 16.05 -6.10 1.15
CA LEU A 557 15.23 -7.02 0.36
C LEU A 557 14.18 -7.72 1.20
N LEU A 558 14.57 -8.25 2.37
CA LEU A 558 13.66 -8.93 3.29
C LEU A 558 12.71 -7.93 3.97
N ALA A 559 13.21 -6.73 4.29
CA ALA A 559 12.38 -5.65 4.81
C ALA A 559 11.28 -5.27 3.81
N GLU A 560 11.62 -5.10 2.53
CA GLU A 560 10.65 -4.76 1.48
C GLU A 560 9.58 -5.84 1.30
N GLN A 561 10.00 -7.11 1.20
CA GLN A 561 9.09 -8.25 1.04
C GLN A 561 8.04 -8.33 2.16
N LEU A 562 8.42 -7.96 3.38
CA LEU A 562 7.52 -7.93 4.52
C LEU A 562 6.66 -6.66 4.56
N LEU A 563 7.30 -5.49 4.38
CA LEU A 563 6.64 -4.20 4.62
C LEU A 563 5.68 -3.81 3.50
N ARG A 564 5.93 -4.18 2.24
CA ARG A 564 5.07 -3.80 1.11
C ARG A 564 3.65 -4.34 1.25
N PRO A 565 3.41 -5.63 1.51
CA PRO A 565 2.06 -6.13 1.80
C PRO A 565 1.51 -5.61 3.13
N ALA A 566 2.35 -5.36 4.15
CA ALA A 566 1.91 -4.81 5.43
C ALA A 566 1.36 -3.38 5.29
N VAL A 567 2.01 -2.52 4.50
CA VAL A 567 1.52 -1.17 4.18
C VAL A 567 0.20 -1.25 3.43
N ALA A 568 0.11 -2.05 2.37
CA ALA A 568 -1.11 -2.20 1.58
C ALA A 568 -2.29 -2.69 2.44
N GLY A 569 -2.06 -3.67 3.32
CA GLY A 569 -3.07 -4.17 4.24
C GLY A 569 -3.49 -3.13 5.28
N ALA A 570 -2.53 -2.41 5.87
CA ALA A 570 -2.83 -1.35 6.84
C ALA A 570 -3.62 -0.19 6.21
N GLU A 571 -3.28 0.19 4.97
CA GLU A 571 -4.02 1.21 4.22
C GLU A 571 -5.45 0.77 3.89
N ALA A 572 -5.65 -0.48 3.50
CA ALA A 572 -6.97 -1.02 3.20
C ALA A 572 -7.88 -1.07 4.43
N GLU A 573 -7.34 -1.43 5.60
CA GLU A 573 -8.12 -1.60 6.82
C GLU A 573 -8.36 -0.29 7.60
N MET A 574 -7.33 0.56 7.69
CA MET A 574 -7.33 1.74 8.56
C MET A 574 -7.33 3.06 7.80
N GLY A 575 -7.07 3.02 6.50
CA GLY A 575 -6.87 4.20 5.68
C GLY A 575 -5.40 4.63 5.56
N ARG A 576 -5.10 5.33 4.46
CA ARG A 576 -3.75 5.75 4.09
C ARG A 576 -3.12 6.71 5.10
N ARG A 577 -3.91 7.62 5.67
CA ARG A 577 -3.46 8.63 6.65
C ARG A 577 -3.62 8.18 8.10
N HIS A 578 -4.01 6.94 8.34
CA HIS A 578 -3.98 6.44 9.71
C HIS A 578 -2.53 6.41 10.21
N ARG A 579 -2.29 6.86 11.44
CA ARG A 579 -0.93 7.00 12.00
C ARG A 579 -0.10 5.72 11.90
N PHE A 580 -0.72 4.55 12.05
CA PHE A 580 -0.03 3.28 11.93
C PHE A 580 0.40 2.99 10.48
N SER A 581 -0.50 3.24 9.51
CA SER A 581 -0.18 3.15 8.08
C SER A 581 0.97 4.10 7.70
N CYS A 582 0.99 5.31 8.27
CA CYS A 582 2.07 6.28 8.07
C CYS A 582 3.41 5.79 8.66
N ASN A 583 3.41 5.14 9.83
CA ASN A 583 4.64 4.58 10.42
C ASN A 583 5.23 3.46 9.56
N LEU A 584 4.41 2.53 9.07
CA LEU A 584 4.84 1.46 8.15
C LEU A 584 5.34 2.04 6.82
N ALA A 585 4.61 3.01 6.25
CA ALA A 585 4.98 3.64 4.99
C ALA A 585 6.30 4.42 5.10
N ALA A 586 6.58 5.09 6.21
CA ALA A 586 7.85 5.76 6.47
C ALA A 586 9.03 4.78 6.47
N LEU A 587 8.86 3.62 7.11
CA LEU A 587 9.88 2.58 7.12
C LEU A 587 10.06 1.95 5.73
N LEU A 588 8.96 1.65 5.02
CA LEU A 588 9.05 1.14 3.65
C LEU A 588 9.66 2.16 2.69
N ALA A 589 9.39 3.46 2.87
CA ALA A 589 9.99 4.52 2.05
C ALA A 589 11.51 4.58 2.22
N SER A 590 12.03 4.42 3.44
CA SER A 590 13.49 4.35 3.66
C SER A 590 14.10 3.11 2.99
N VAL A 591 13.42 1.97 3.03
CA VAL A 591 13.82 0.74 2.37
C VAL A 591 13.79 0.90 0.84
N ALA A 592 12.75 1.50 0.27
CA ALA A 592 12.63 1.77 -1.16
C ALA A 592 13.73 2.73 -1.63
N TRP A 593 14.08 3.73 -0.82
CA TRP A 593 15.22 4.62 -1.11
C TRP A 593 16.54 3.86 -1.20
N GLU A 594 16.86 3.01 -0.23
CA GLU A 594 18.08 2.20 -0.23
C GLU A 594 18.14 1.22 -1.42
N ARG A 595 16.97 0.84 -1.97
CA ARG A 595 16.80 0.02 -3.17
C ARG A 595 16.88 0.81 -4.49
N ASP A 596 17.20 2.10 -4.44
CA ASP A 596 17.21 3.03 -5.59
C ASP A 596 15.84 3.15 -6.30
N LEU A 597 14.77 3.22 -5.51
CA LEU A 597 13.39 3.43 -5.96
C LEU A 597 12.85 4.79 -5.44
N PRO A 598 13.43 5.93 -5.87
CA PRO A 598 13.09 7.24 -5.31
C PRO A 598 11.63 7.65 -5.56
N GLY A 599 11.04 7.25 -6.68
CA GLY A 599 9.63 7.49 -7.01
C GLY A 599 8.69 6.79 -6.03
N ASP A 600 8.92 5.50 -5.75
CA ASP A 600 8.17 4.73 -4.75
C ASP A 600 8.29 5.37 -3.36
N ALA A 601 9.53 5.70 -2.95
CA ALA A 601 9.79 6.33 -1.67
C ALA A 601 9.04 7.67 -1.50
N ALA A 602 9.06 8.52 -2.53
CA ALA A 602 8.35 9.79 -2.53
C ALA A 602 6.81 9.60 -2.49
N THR A 603 6.28 8.61 -3.23
CA THR A 603 4.85 8.28 -3.23
C THR A 603 4.39 7.77 -1.86
N LEU A 604 5.20 6.93 -1.20
CA LEU A 604 4.91 6.43 0.14
C LEU A 604 4.87 7.55 1.19
N LEU A 605 5.68 8.60 1.04
CA LEU A 605 5.72 9.72 1.98
C LEU A 605 4.71 10.83 1.67
N ALA A 606 4.16 10.86 0.46
CA ALA A 606 3.25 11.93 0.04
C ALA A 606 2.05 12.08 0.97
N ASP A 607 1.80 13.30 1.46
CA ASP A 607 0.71 13.69 2.36
C ASP A 607 0.66 12.88 3.68
N ARG A 608 1.83 12.55 4.27
CA ARG A 608 1.93 11.79 5.53
C ARG A 608 2.86 12.41 6.57
N LEU A 609 3.71 13.37 6.18
CA LEU A 609 4.69 13.94 7.11
C LEU A 609 4.01 14.63 8.28
N ASP A 610 2.92 15.36 8.04
CA ASP A 610 2.13 16.03 9.08
C ASP A 610 1.54 15.05 10.10
N VAL A 611 1.06 13.88 9.65
CA VAL A 611 0.58 12.82 10.55
C VAL A 611 1.70 12.27 11.41
N LEU A 612 2.88 12.05 10.80
CA LEU A 612 4.06 11.54 11.51
C LEU A 612 4.61 12.57 12.51
N GLU A 613 4.58 13.85 12.19
CA GLU A 613 4.96 14.95 13.11
C GLU A 613 4.14 14.91 14.39
N HIS A 614 2.81 14.73 14.26
CA HIS A 614 1.89 14.77 15.41
C HIS A 614 1.80 13.45 16.17
N SER A 615 1.96 12.31 15.50
CA SER A 615 1.64 11.02 16.13
C SER A 615 2.51 9.84 15.69
N GLY A 616 3.57 10.09 14.91
CA GLY A 616 4.49 9.06 14.47
C GLY A 616 5.44 8.58 15.56
N LEU A 617 5.92 7.35 15.42
CA LEU A 617 7.05 6.87 16.21
C LEU A 617 8.30 7.73 15.91
N PRO A 618 9.13 8.05 16.90
CA PRO A 618 10.37 8.82 16.68
C PRO A 618 11.24 8.24 15.57
N GLU A 619 11.38 6.92 15.50
CA GLU A 619 12.16 6.26 14.44
C GLU A 619 11.51 6.41 13.06
N SER A 620 10.18 6.23 12.95
CA SER A 620 9.47 6.41 11.68
C SER A 620 9.53 7.85 11.19
N LEU A 621 9.40 8.81 12.09
CA LEU A 621 9.54 10.24 11.80
C LEU A 621 10.95 10.57 11.28
N LEU A 622 11.98 10.05 11.93
CA LEU A 622 13.38 10.19 11.49
C LEU A 622 13.58 9.61 10.08
N GLN A 623 13.12 8.38 9.85
CA GLN A 623 13.26 7.73 8.54
C GLN A 623 12.51 8.48 7.43
N ALA A 624 11.31 9.00 7.72
CA ALA A 624 10.52 9.76 6.74
C ALA A 624 11.25 11.05 6.30
N TYR A 625 11.68 11.86 7.27
CA TYR A 625 12.34 13.12 6.96
C TYR A 625 13.72 12.93 6.34
N ARG A 626 14.49 11.96 6.83
CA ARG A 626 15.79 11.58 6.25
C ARG A 626 15.62 11.16 4.78
N THR A 627 14.64 10.31 4.49
CA THR A 627 14.36 9.86 3.13
C THR A 627 13.91 11.00 2.25
N ALA A 628 12.97 11.84 2.72
CA ALA A 628 12.50 13.00 1.95
C ALA A 628 13.62 14.01 1.66
N ALA A 629 14.50 14.26 2.63
CA ALA A 629 15.66 15.15 2.45
C ALA A 629 16.68 14.56 1.45
N ARG A 630 16.92 13.25 1.49
CA ARG A 630 17.80 12.57 0.54
C ARG A 630 17.24 12.59 -0.88
N ILE A 631 15.91 12.41 -1.04
CA ILE A 631 15.24 12.54 -2.35
C ILE A 631 15.45 13.95 -2.89
N ALA A 632 15.16 14.99 -2.10
CA ALA A 632 15.34 16.38 -2.52
C ALA A 632 16.80 16.70 -2.89
N ALA A 633 17.77 16.20 -2.12
CA ALA A 633 19.19 16.38 -2.39
C ALA A 633 19.62 15.69 -3.70
N ALA A 634 19.11 14.48 -3.98
CA ALA A 634 19.39 13.76 -5.22
C ALA A 634 18.76 14.43 -6.46
N GLU A 635 17.62 15.08 -6.29
CA GLU A 635 16.97 15.92 -7.31
C GLU A 635 17.69 17.27 -7.52
N GLY A 636 18.74 17.56 -6.75
CA GLY A 636 19.49 18.82 -6.82
C GLY A 636 18.85 19.97 -6.01
N ALA A 637 17.74 19.72 -5.33
CA ALA A 637 17.02 20.72 -4.52
C ALA A 637 17.59 20.80 -3.09
N GLU A 638 18.86 21.25 -2.97
CA GLU A 638 19.56 21.31 -1.67
C GLU A 638 18.82 22.13 -0.62
N HIS A 639 18.27 23.27 -1.03
CA HIS A 639 17.53 24.14 -0.11
C HIS A 639 16.35 23.40 0.50
N ARG A 640 15.61 22.66 -0.34
CA ARG A 640 14.48 21.84 0.11
C ARG A 640 14.91 20.71 1.04
N ALA A 641 16.07 20.10 0.77
CA ALA A 641 16.61 19.07 1.66
C ALA A 641 16.92 19.61 3.05
N LEU A 642 17.52 20.82 3.14
CA LEU A 642 17.81 21.48 4.41
C LEU A 642 16.53 21.95 5.13
N GLU A 643 15.54 22.49 4.41
CA GLU A 643 14.23 22.83 4.99
C GLU A 643 13.55 21.59 5.64
N LEU A 644 13.62 20.44 4.99
CA LEU A 644 13.06 19.19 5.55
C LEU A 644 13.79 18.77 6.82
N LEU A 645 15.11 18.92 6.88
CA LEU A 645 15.87 18.62 8.09
C LEU A 645 15.60 19.64 9.21
N ASP A 646 15.41 20.91 8.88
CA ASP A 646 14.99 21.93 9.84
C ASP A 646 13.57 21.66 10.36
N ALA A 647 12.66 21.18 9.52
CA ALA A 647 11.34 20.72 9.95
C ALA A 647 11.43 19.52 10.91
N LEU A 648 12.36 18.57 10.69
CA LEU A 648 12.63 17.49 11.63
C LEU A 648 13.15 18.02 12.99
N ASP A 649 14.06 19.02 12.99
CA ASP A 649 14.52 19.69 14.23
C ASP A 649 13.36 20.35 14.96
N ALA A 650 12.50 21.09 14.22
CA ALA A 650 11.32 21.75 14.77
C ALA A 650 10.33 20.74 15.38
N ALA A 651 10.03 19.63 14.68
CA ALA A 651 9.20 18.55 15.20
C ALA A 651 9.81 17.91 16.45
N GLY A 652 11.14 17.70 16.44
CA GLY A 652 11.88 17.21 17.59
C GLY A 652 11.81 18.15 18.80
N ALA A 653 11.86 19.46 18.56
CA ALA A 653 11.70 20.48 19.60
C ALA A 653 10.27 20.51 20.16
N ALA A 654 9.26 20.52 19.28
CA ALA A 654 7.85 20.56 19.66
C ALA A 654 7.45 19.34 20.50
N ARG A 655 7.93 18.16 20.13
CA ARG A 655 7.64 16.87 20.82
C ARG A 655 8.62 16.54 21.96
N ARG A 656 9.59 17.40 22.26
CA ARG A 656 10.65 17.14 23.25
C ARG A 656 11.43 15.84 22.97
N LEU A 657 11.80 15.61 21.71
CA LEU A 657 12.55 14.45 21.23
C LEU A 657 13.97 14.87 20.82
N PRO A 658 14.90 15.05 21.77
CA PRO A 658 16.23 15.61 21.49
C PRO A 658 17.07 14.75 20.55
N ARG A 659 16.88 13.42 20.51
CA ARG A 659 17.58 12.54 19.55
C ARG A 659 17.27 12.92 18.11
N LEU A 660 16.04 13.32 17.79
CA LEU A 660 15.65 13.74 16.43
C LEU A 660 16.35 15.03 16.03
N ARG A 661 16.51 15.96 16.97
CA ARG A 661 17.24 17.21 16.75
C ARG A 661 18.71 16.96 16.43
N ILE A 662 19.36 16.08 17.21
CA ILE A 662 20.74 15.64 16.98
C ILE A 662 20.85 14.92 15.63
N ALA A 663 19.89 14.05 15.28
CA ALA A 663 19.86 13.35 14.01
C ALA A 663 19.70 14.29 12.81
N SER A 664 18.86 15.33 12.94
CA SER A 664 18.73 16.39 11.92
C SER A 664 20.07 17.06 11.65
N LEU A 665 20.77 17.52 12.71
CA LEU A 665 22.07 18.15 12.57
C LEU A 665 23.11 17.19 11.97
N ALA A 666 23.10 15.90 12.33
CA ALA A 666 24.00 14.91 11.78
C ALA A 666 23.80 14.69 10.28
N GLU A 667 22.53 14.64 9.80
CA GLU A 667 22.22 14.56 8.37
C GLU A 667 22.60 15.86 7.62
N GLN A 668 22.43 17.05 8.24
CA GLN A 668 22.93 18.31 7.68
C GLN A 668 24.45 18.27 7.52
N VAL A 669 25.21 17.80 8.53
CA VAL A 669 26.66 17.60 8.43
C VAL A 669 27.00 16.72 7.24
N ARG A 670 26.28 15.60 7.04
CA ARG A 670 26.52 14.70 5.91
C ARG A 670 26.31 15.39 4.56
N LEU A 671 25.21 16.16 4.39
CA LEU A 671 24.93 16.91 3.16
C LEU A 671 26.00 17.96 2.87
N HIS A 672 26.44 18.69 3.87
CA HIS A 672 27.51 19.68 3.72
C HIS A 672 28.88 19.04 3.48
N ALA A 673 29.14 17.86 4.08
CA ALA A 673 30.40 17.14 3.88
C ALA A 673 30.55 16.64 2.43
N GLN A 674 29.48 16.18 1.78
CA GLN A 674 29.49 15.81 0.36
C GLN A 674 29.92 16.96 -0.58
N ARG A 675 29.87 18.20 -0.11
CA ARG A 675 30.26 19.41 -0.83
C ARG A 675 31.51 20.09 -0.24
N HIS A 676 32.25 19.38 0.60
CA HIS A 676 33.47 19.85 1.26
C HIS A 676 33.33 21.18 2.02
N ARG A 677 32.14 21.46 2.60
CA ARG A 677 31.90 22.69 3.42
C ARG A 677 32.36 22.45 4.85
N ALA A 678 33.68 22.34 5.04
CA ALA A 678 34.29 21.95 6.32
C ALA A 678 33.94 22.86 7.49
N GLN A 679 33.84 24.21 7.27
CA GLN A 679 33.50 25.15 8.32
C GLN A 679 32.07 24.94 8.82
N THR A 680 31.10 24.81 7.93
CA THR A 680 29.70 24.57 8.29
C THR A 680 29.56 23.21 9.03
N CYS A 681 30.27 22.18 8.56
CA CYS A 681 30.29 20.87 9.24
C CYS A 681 30.81 20.98 10.68
N ARG A 682 31.83 21.82 10.91
CA ARG A 682 32.41 22.04 12.25
C ARG A 682 31.37 22.75 13.15
N GLU A 683 30.77 23.83 12.68
CA GLU A 683 29.75 24.57 13.41
C GLU A 683 28.55 23.70 13.80
N LEU A 684 28.09 22.82 12.88
CA LEU A 684 27.02 21.88 13.16
C LEU A 684 27.43 20.81 14.19
N CYS A 685 28.66 20.31 14.13
CA CYS A 685 29.19 19.39 15.14
C CYS A 685 29.28 20.05 16.52
N GLU A 686 29.71 21.33 16.59
CA GLU A 686 29.73 22.12 17.84
C GLU A 686 28.29 22.27 18.40
N ARG A 687 27.30 22.50 17.53
CA ARG A 687 25.89 22.53 17.96
C ARG A 687 25.41 21.16 18.49
N ILE A 688 25.82 20.05 17.90
CA ILE A 688 25.53 18.71 18.44
C ILE A 688 26.15 18.55 19.82
N ASP A 689 27.41 18.94 19.99
CA ASP A 689 28.11 18.83 21.27
C ASP A 689 27.47 19.71 22.35
N ALA A 690 27.06 20.93 21.99
CA ALA A 690 26.36 21.86 22.89
C ALA A 690 25.00 21.27 23.33
N GLN A 691 24.25 20.66 22.42
CA GLN A 691 23.02 19.97 22.78
C GLN A 691 23.29 18.80 23.72
N LEU A 692 24.31 17.95 23.44
CA LEU A 692 24.66 16.81 24.30
C LEU A 692 25.19 17.20 25.69
N ALA A 693 25.65 18.41 25.87
CA ALA A 693 26.08 18.96 27.16
C ALA A 693 24.90 19.41 28.07
N ASP A 694 23.68 19.47 27.54
CA ASP A 694 22.50 19.86 28.31
C ASP A 694 22.19 18.78 29.40
N PRO A 695 22.22 19.15 30.68
CA PRO A 695 21.96 18.22 31.76
C PRO A 695 20.51 17.74 31.84
N THR A 696 19.59 18.40 31.16
CA THR A 696 18.16 18.02 31.14
C THR A 696 17.86 16.83 30.22
N LEU A 697 18.83 16.43 29.38
CA LEU A 697 18.68 15.29 28.47
C LEU A 697 18.64 13.95 29.20
N PRO A 698 18.01 12.93 28.62
CA PRO A 698 18.06 11.56 29.18
C PRO A 698 19.52 11.11 29.39
N GLN A 699 19.80 10.54 30.58
CA GLN A 699 21.15 10.11 30.98
C GLN A 699 21.32 8.59 30.87
N GLY A 700 20.27 7.86 30.46
CA GLY A 700 20.31 6.41 30.38
C GLY A 700 21.30 5.88 29.32
N PRO A 701 21.93 4.73 29.57
CA PRO A 701 23.01 4.21 28.73
C PRO A 701 22.56 3.87 27.29
N LEU A 702 21.32 3.43 27.08
CA LEU A 702 20.80 3.12 25.73
C LEU A 702 20.58 4.40 24.92
N TRP A 703 19.94 5.41 25.52
CA TRP A 703 19.73 6.68 24.90
C TRP A 703 21.06 7.38 24.54
N ARG A 704 21.97 7.48 25.53
CA ARG A 704 23.31 8.06 25.35
C ARG A 704 24.06 7.39 24.20
N ARG A 705 24.10 6.05 24.18
CA ARG A 705 24.75 5.28 23.11
C ARG A 705 24.18 5.60 21.74
N SER A 706 22.86 5.82 21.62
CA SER A 706 22.23 6.12 20.33
C SER A 706 22.65 7.49 19.78
N VAL A 707 22.70 8.52 20.60
CA VAL A 707 23.06 9.90 20.18
C VAL A 707 24.58 10.06 20.00
N GLU A 708 25.38 9.38 20.79
CA GLU A 708 26.84 9.37 20.62
C GLU A 708 27.26 8.73 19.29
N ALA A 709 26.55 7.67 18.87
CA ALA A 709 26.77 7.08 17.54
C ALA A 709 26.49 8.11 16.41
N LEU A 710 25.39 8.86 16.49
CA LEU A 710 25.08 9.93 15.54
C LEU A 710 26.16 11.01 15.51
N ARG A 711 26.62 11.48 16.68
CA ARG A 711 27.71 12.44 16.82
C ARG A 711 29.02 11.92 16.21
N ASP A 712 29.39 10.68 16.49
CA ASP A 712 30.66 10.11 16.03
C ASP A 712 30.68 9.97 14.50
N VAL A 713 29.55 9.58 13.89
CA VAL A 713 29.38 9.56 12.42
C VAL A 713 29.43 10.99 11.84
N ALA A 714 28.73 11.95 12.44
CA ALA A 714 28.77 13.35 11.99
C ALA A 714 30.21 13.93 12.02
N ARG A 715 30.95 13.66 13.10
CA ARG A 715 32.37 14.07 13.23
C ARG A 715 33.28 13.40 12.19
N ALA A 716 32.99 12.15 11.80
CA ALA A 716 33.72 11.47 10.72
C ALA A 716 33.47 12.18 9.38
N HIS A 717 32.22 12.50 9.06
CA HIS A 717 31.88 13.29 7.87
C HIS A 717 32.51 14.70 7.88
N ALA A 718 32.55 15.37 9.04
CA ALA A 718 33.22 16.67 9.17
C ALA A 718 34.73 16.58 8.92
N ALA A 719 35.41 15.51 9.36
CA ALA A 719 36.82 15.26 9.08
C ALA A 719 37.06 14.99 7.59
N ILE A 720 36.16 14.25 6.93
CA ILE A 720 36.18 14.01 5.47
C ILE A 720 36.04 15.34 4.74
N ALA A 721 35.10 16.20 5.14
CA ALA A 721 34.89 17.53 4.55
C ALA A 721 36.14 18.42 4.67
N ALA A 722 36.85 18.32 5.78
CA ALA A 722 38.12 19.02 6.03
C ALA A 722 39.33 18.37 5.33
N ARG A 723 39.16 17.21 4.72
CA ARG A 723 40.21 16.37 4.13
C ARG A 723 41.26 15.93 5.15
N ASP A 724 40.90 15.88 6.43
CA ASP A 724 41.72 15.31 7.49
C ASP A 724 41.51 13.80 7.53
N TRP A 725 42.16 13.11 6.60
CA TRP A 725 41.97 11.69 6.39
C TRP A 725 42.43 10.82 7.58
N PRO A 726 43.56 11.14 8.28
CA PRO A 726 43.93 10.41 9.48
C PRO A 726 42.88 10.50 10.61
N ASP A 727 42.35 11.69 10.87
CA ASP A 727 41.29 11.90 11.86
C ASP A 727 39.98 11.23 11.43
N ALA A 728 39.65 11.30 10.12
CA ALA A 728 38.51 10.60 9.56
C ALA A 728 38.59 9.08 9.80
N LEU A 729 39.76 8.46 9.49
CA LEU A 729 39.99 7.04 9.70
C LEU A 729 39.80 6.61 11.16
N ALA A 730 40.32 7.37 12.11
CA ALA A 730 40.18 7.09 13.53
C ALA A 730 38.72 7.11 13.98
N LYS A 731 37.94 8.12 13.50
CA LYS A 731 36.53 8.28 13.83
C LYS A 731 35.64 7.22 13.15
N LEU A 732 35.94 6.92 11.89
CA LEU A 732 35.21 5.88 11.12
C LEU A 732 35.45 4.50 11.74
N ALA A 733 36.69 4.17 12.17
CA ALA A 733 36.99 2.90 12.81
C ALA A 733 36.21 2.72 14.11
N ARG A 734 36.11 3.78 14.93
CA ARG A 734 35.32 3.77 16.17
C ARG A 734 33.82 3.61 15.91
N ALA A 735 33.26 4.37 14.95
CA ALA A 735 31.87 4.29 14.56
C ALA A 735 31.52 2.92 13.98
N ASP A 736 32.43 2.33 13.20
CA ASP A 736 32.27 0.99 12.63
C ASP A 736 32.22 -0.11 13.71
N GLU A 737 33.08 -0.05 14.70
CA GLU A 737 33.04 -0.99 15.82
C GLU A 737 31.71 -0.92 16.57
N GLN A 738 31.19 0.29 16.81
CA GLN A 738 29.89 0.48 17.43
C GLN A 738 28.74 -0.06 16.55
N ALA A 739 28.77 0.16 15.24
CA ALA A 739 27.79 -0.34 14.29
C ALA A 739 27.76 -1.88 14.25
N ARG A 740 28.92 -2.52 14.27
CA ARG A 740 29.06 -3.99 14.33
C ARG A 740 28.52 -4.56 15.64
N GLN A 741 28.85 -3.98 16.77
CA GLN A 741 28.35 -4.41 18.08
C GLN A 741 26.82 -4.34 18.16
N ARG A 742 26.21 -3.36 17.49
CA ARG A 742 24.76 -3.18 17.42
C ARG A 742 24.10 -3.89 16.24
N LYS A 743 24.85 -4.60 15.44
CA LYS A 743 24.41 -5.29 14.22
C LYS A 743 23.69 -4.36 13.23
N GLN A 744 24.13 -3.12 13.13
CA GLN A 744 23.64 -2.12 12.19
C GLN A 744 24.30 -2.29 10.82
N GLY A 745 23.85 -3.29 10.04
CA GLY A 745 24.53 -3.72 8.83
C GLY A 745 24.62 -2.65 7.74
N GLY A 746 23.57 -1.88 7.50
CA GLY A 746 23.59 -0.79 6.53
C GLY A 746 24.63 0.28 6.89
N LEU A 747 24.67 0.72 8.15
CA LEU A 747 25.67 1.67 8.64
C LEU A 747 27.09 1.09 8.59
N HIS A 748 27.28 -0.17 8.96
CA HIS A 748 28.56 -0.85 8.84
C HIS A 748 29.11 -0.81 7.41
N ILE A 749 28.29 -1.12 6.41
CA ILE A 749 28.67 -1.11 4.99
C ILE A 749 29.01 0.31 4.54
N GLU A 750 28.23 1.33 4.93
CA GLU A 750 28.54 2.73 4.67
C GLU A 750 29.92 3.12 5.22
N LEU A 751 30.19 2.78 6.48
CA LEU A 751 31.44 3.11 7.17
C LEU A 751 32.65 2.36 6.57
N LEU A 752 32.50 1.10 6.13
CA LEU A 752 33.54 0.38 5.39
C LEU A 752 33.89 1.11 4.10
N GLY A 753 32.87 1.54 3.33
CA GLY A 753 33.10 2.32 2.09
C GLY A 753 33.84 3.63 2.36
N LEU A 754 33.40 4.41 3.36
CA LEU A 754 34.06 5.66 3.73
C LEU A 754 35.49 5.44 4.25
N ARG A 755 35.75 4.35 4.99
CA ARG A 755 37.10 3.95 5.42
C ARG A 755 37.98 3.63 4.23
N ALA A 756 37.46 2.89 3.25
CA ALA A 756 38.18 2.59 2.00
C ALA A 756 38.57 3.89 1.27
N LEU A 757 37.61 4.84 1.14
CA LEU A 757 37.89 6.15 0.55
C LEU A 757 39.00 6.90 1.30
N ALA A 758 38.93 6.96 2.62
CA ALA A 758 39.93 7.65 3.44
C ALA A 758 41.32 6.98 3.36
N LEU A 759 41.42 5.62 3.32
CA LEU A 759 42.64 4.86 3.11
C LEU A 759 43.24 5.20 1.76
N GLU A 760 42.46 5.19 0.70
CA GLU A 760 42.92 5.52 -0.65
C GLU A 760 43.50 6.94 -0.70
N ARG A 761 42.84 7.90 -0.06
CA ARG A 761 43.31 9.29 0.04
C ARG A 761 44.59 9.45 0.89
N CYS A 762 44.87 8.50 1.78
CA CYS A 762 46.12 8.40 2.49
C CYS A 762 47.20 7.62 1.72
N GLY A 763 46.92 7.13 0.49
CA GLY A 763 47.85 6.32 -0.29
C GLY A 763 48.05 4.90 0.25
N GLN A 764 47.10 4.38 1.01
CA GLN A 764 47.10 3.04 1.60
C GLN A 764 46.23 2.07 0.79
N PRO A 765 46.50 0.75 0.81
CA PRO A 765 45.67 -0.23 0.10
C PRO A 765 44.24 -0.25 0.59
N ALA A 766 43.28 0.07 -0.28
CA ALA A 766 41.86 0.24 0.07
C ALA A 766 40.93 -0.68 -0.74
N GLN A 767 41.37 -1.19 -1.88
CA GLN A 767 40.53 -1.93 -2.82
C GLN A 767 39.89 -3.20 -2.21
N ALA A 768 40.59 -3.92 -1.36
CA ALA A 768 40.07 -5.14 -0.75
C ALA A 768 38.89 -4.81 0.18
N LEU A 769 39.04 -3.75 0.98
CA LEU A 769 37.99 -3.28 1.90
C LEU A 769 36.77 -2.78 1.13
N LEU A 770 36.97 -2.06 0.02
CA LEU A 770 35.88 -1.58 -0.81
C LEU A 770 35.12 -2.74 -1.48
N ARG A 771 35.83 -3.75 -1.98
CA ARG A 771 35.19 -4.95 -2.56
C ARG A 771 34.36 -5.70 -1.50
N GLU A 772 34.88 -5.87 -0.29
CA GLU A 772 34.13 -6.45 0.81
C GLU A 772 32.83 -5.67 1.07
N ALA A 773 32.91 -4.34 1.15
CA ALA A 773 31.72 -3.49 1.33
C ALA A 773 30.73 -3.63 0.16
N MET A 774 31.22 -3.69 -1.10
CA MET A 774 30.38 -3.88 -2.30
C MET A 774 29.67 -5.24 -2.29
N ASP A 775 30.36 -6.31 -1.88
CA ASP A 775 29.79 -7.65 -1.84
C ASP A 775 28.71 -7.75 -0.77
N LEU A 776 28.92 -7.14 0.39
CA LEU A 776 27.92 -7.02 1.45
C LEU A 776 26.71 -6.18 0.98
N ALA A 777 26.94 -5.03 0.36
CA ALA A 777 25.87 -4.17 -0.17
C ALA A 777 25.00 -4.90 -1.20
N ARG A 778 25.64 -5.65 -2.10
CA ARG A 778 24.94 -6.48 -3.11
C ARG A 778 24.12 -7.59 -2.45
N ALA A 779 24.68 -8.29 -1.45
CA ALA A 779 24.01 -9.37 -0.72
C ALA A 779 22.77 -8.85 0.03
N TYR A 780 22.82 -7.64 0.54
CA TYR A 780 21.73 -7.02 1.31
C TYR A 780 20.74 -6.22 0.46
N GLY A 781 21.07 -5.95 -0.81
CA GLY A 781 20.27 -5.20 -1.75
C GLY A 781 20.38 -3.68 -1.62
N LEU A 782 21.42 -3.18 -0.93
CA LEU A 782 21.70 -1.76 -0.76
C LEU A 782 22.35 -1.19 -2.03
N GLN A 783 21.60 -0.36 -2.76
CA GLN A 783 22.07 0.20 -4.03
C GLN A 783 22.63 1.62 -3.88
N ARG A 784 22.11 2.38 -2.91
CA ARG A 784 22.49 3.80 -2.73
C ARG A 784 23.53 4.06 -1.65
N VAL A 785 23.87 3.07 -0.83
CA VAL A 785 24.69 3.24 0.37
C VAL A 785 25.99 4.00 0.12
N PHE A 786 26.67 3.76 -1.00
CA PHE A 786 27.95 4.40 -1.32
C PHE A 786 27.79 5.81 -1.92
N SER A 787 26.84 5.99 -2.84
CA SER A 787 26.53 7.30 -3.43
C SER A 787 25.99 8.30 -2.41
N ASP A 788 25.16 7.79 -1.47
CA ASP A 788 24.61 8.57 -0.39
C ASP A 788 25.65 8.91 0.68
N ALA A 789 26.64 8.02 0.91
CA ALA A 789 27.74 8.30 1.83
C ALA A 789 28.63 9.43 1.33
N HIS A 790 29.13 9.33 0.10
CA HIS A 790 29.94 10.38 -0.53
C HIS A 790 29.95 10.23 -2.06
N PRO A 791 29.83 11.33 -2.85
CA PRO A 791 29.83 11.27 -4.32
C PRO A 791 31.07 10.61 -4.93
N GLU A 792 32.26 10.91 -4.37
CA GLU A 792 33.53 10.32 -4.83
C GLU A 792 33.55 8.81 -4.61
N LEU A 793 32.97 8.32 -3.50
CA LEU A 793 32.86 6.90 -3.22
C LEU A 793 31.91 6.21 -4.21
N GLY A 794 30.75 6.82 -4.48
CA GLY A 794 29.81 6.33 -5.48
C GLY A 794 30.43 6.22 -6.87
N ALA A 795 31.20 7.24 -7.30
CA ALA A 795 31.92 7.23 -8.57
C ALA A 795 32.99 6.12 -8.63
N TRP A 796 33.75 5.93 -7.57
CA TRP A 796 34.75 4.88 -7.47
C TRP A 796 34.15 3.47 -7.51
N VAL A 797 33.07 3.24 -6.79
CA VAL A 797 32.31 1.98 -6.86
C VAL A 797 31.78 1.72 -8.27
N GLY A 798 31.25 2.74 -8.96
CA GLY A 798 30.78 2.65 -10.34
C GLY A 798 31.90 2.22 -11.30
N THR A 799 33.12 2.77 -11.15
CA THR A 799 34.28 2.38 -11.95
C THR A 799 34.68 0.91 -11.74
N LEU A 800 34.76 0.48 -10.47
CA LEU A 800 35.11 -0.91 -10.15
C LEU A 800 34.04 -1.92 -10.62
N ALA A 801 32.78 -1.56 -10.57
CA ALA A 801 31.70 -2.39 -11.07
C ALA A 801 31.76 -2.56 -12.60
N ALA A 802 32.09 -1.48 -13.33
CA ALA A 802 32.29 -1.52 -14.78
C ALA A 802 33.51 -2.37 -15.18
N GLU A 803 34.63 -2.26 -14.45
CA GLU A 803 35.84 -3.09 -14.64
C GLU A 803 35.54 -4.58 -14.39
N GLY A 804 34.81 -4.90 -13.35
CA GLY A 804 34.37 -6.26 -13.02
C GLY A 804 33.49 -6.87 -14.11
N ALA A 805 32.53 -6.13 -14.63
CA ALA A 805 31.66 -6.57 -15.72
C ALA A 805 32.45 -6.81 -17.02
N GLN A 806 33.45 -5.97 -17.32
CA GLN A 806 34.35 -6.17 -18.48
C GLN A 806 35.25 -7.38 -18.30
N ALA A 807 35.73 -7.66 -17.10
CA ALA A 807 36.55 -8.84 -16.81
C ALA A 807 35.74 -10.15 -16.93
N GLU A 808 34.48 -10.16 -16.52
CA GLU A 808 33.56 -11.31 -16.71
C GLU A 808 33.31 -11.58 -18.20
N ILE A 809 33.15 -10.55 -19.03
CA ILE A 809 33.01 -10.68 -20.49
C ILE A 809 34.31 -11.18 -21.15
N ALA A 810 35.45 -10.77 -20.63
CA ALA A 810 36.77 -11.16 -21.16
C ALA A 810 37.21 -12.60 -20.81
N VAL A 811 36.63 -13.18 -19.75
CA VAL A 811 36.94 -14.55 -19.24
C VAL A 811 36.01 -15.62 -19.83
N ALA A 812 35.00 -15.24 -20.62
CA ALA A 812 34.15 -16.20 -21.30
C ALA A 812 34.94 -16.94 -22.39
N PRO A 813 35.14 -18.28 -22.30
CA PRO A 813 35.90 -19.01 -23.32
C PRO A 813 35.15 -18.96 -24.65
N LEU A 814 35.86 -18.64 -25.73
CA LEU A 814 35.37 -18.79 -27.10
C LEU A 814 35.05 -20.26 -27.37
N ALA A 815 33.78 -20.64 -27.22
CA ALA A 815 33.27 -21.89 -27.77
C ALA A 815 32.89 -21.69 -29.24
N PRO A 816 33.16 -22.67 -30.13
CA PRO A 816 32.92 -22.52 -31.56
C PRO A 816 31.43 -22.40 -31.87
N ALA A 817 31.09 -21.52 -32.79
CA ALA A 817 29.73 -21.15 -33.18
C ALA A 817 28.93 -22.35 -33.72
N VAL A 818 27.86 -22.68 -33.03
CA VAL A 818 26.72 -23.46 -33.53
C VAL A 818 25.56 -22.48 -33.76
N PRO A 819 24.84 -22.53 -34.90
CA PRO A 819 23.81 -21.55 -35.22
C PRO A 819 22.62 -21.68 -34.28
N PRO A 820 21.98 -20.56 -33.90
CA PRO A 820 20.95 -20.55 -32.86
C PRO A 820 19.59 -21.07 -33.38
N ALA A 821 19.02 -22.00 -32.64
CA ALA A 821 17.57 -22.19 -32.61
C ALA A 821 16.94 -21.11 -31.74
N PRO A 822 15.72 -20.64 -32.03
CA PRO A 822 15.11 -19.54 -31.26
C PRO A 822 14.74 -20.02 -29.86
N ALA A 823 15.30 -19.31 -28.86
CA ALA A 823 14.98 -19.54 -27.45
C ALA A 823 13.76 -18.71 -27.03
N PRO A 824 12.84 -19.27 -26.23
CA PRO A 824 11.83 -18.47 -25.56
C PRO A 824 12.48 -17.68 -24.42
N ALA A 825 12.07 -16.42 -24.26
CA ALA A 825 12.51 -15.54 -23.19
C ALA A 825 12.13 -16.11 -21.83
N ALA A 826 13.14 -16.38 -21.01
CA ALA A 826 12.93 -16.81 -19.63
C ALA A 826 12.77 -15.59 -18.70
N PRO A 827 11.85 -15.63 -17.72
CA PRO A 827 11.74 -14.59 -16.72
C PRO A 827 12.92 -14.66 -15.76
N ALA A 828 13.39 -13.50 -15.30
CA ALA A 828 14.46 -13.36 -14.31
C ALA A 828 14.10 -14.11 -13.03
N SER A 829 14.86 -15.17 -12.72
CA SER A 829 14.62 -16.04 -11.57
C SER A 829 15.27 -15.50 -10.30
N PRO A 830 14.61 -15.57 -9.13
CA PRO A 830 15.22 -15.28 -7.83
C PRO A 830 16.13 -16.42 -7.34
N GLY A 831 16.90 -17.04 -8.23
CA GLY A 831 17.73 -18.22 -7.96
C GLY A 831 19.14 -17.98 -7.40
N ALA A 832 19.51 -16.74 -7.09
CA ALA A 832 20.89 -16.37 -6.73
C ALA A 832 21.31 -16.64 -5.27
N VAL A 833 20.46 -17.25 -4.45
CA VAL A 833 20.72 -17.48 -3.00
C VAL A 833 21.36 -18.84 -2.73
N LEU A 834 21.16 -19.83 -3.57
CA LEU A 834 21.69 -21.18 -3.37
C LEU A 834 22.84 -21.48 -4.33
N THR A 835 23.89 -22.10 -3.82
CA THR A 835 24.96 -22.65 -4.69
C THR A 835 24.39 -23.86 -5.48
N PRO A 836 24.97 -24.22 -6.63
CA PRO A 836 24.53 -25.38 -7.41
C PRO A 836 24.42 -26.66 -6.58
N LYS A 837 25.36 -26.87 -5.66
CA LYS A 837 25.33 -28.04 -4.76
C LYS A 837 24.23 -27.97 -3.71
N GLU A 838 23.91 -26.82 -3.21
CA GLU A 838 22.78 -26.62 -2.28
C GLU A 838 21.45 -26.82 -3.02
N GLY A 839 21.34 -26.40 -4.28
CA GLY A 839 20.21 -26.67 -5.15
C GLY A 839 19.98 -28.17 -5.37
N GLU A 840 21.03 -28.93 -5.67
CA GLU A 840 20.97 -30.39 -5.79
C GLU A 840 20.50 -31.07 -4.49
N VAL A 841 21.06 -30.66 -3.34
CA VAL A 841 20.63 -31.14 -2.02
C VAL A 841 19.17 -30.78 -1.73
N LEU A 842 18.73 -29.62 -2.10
CA LEU A 842 17.35 -29.14 -1.90
C LEU A 842 16.33 -29.98 -2.70
N VAL A 843 16.63 -30.31 -3.95
CA VAL A 843 15.79 -31.19 -4.80
C VAL A 843 15.67 -32.60 -4.18
N LEU A 844 16.78 -33.14 -3.66
CA LEU A 844 16.79 -34.45 -3.02
C LEU A 844 16.07 -34.44 -1.66
N LEU A 845 16.14 -33.32 -0.92
CA LEU A 845 15.35 -33.09 0.29
C LEU A 845 13.85 -33.03 0.00
N ALA A 846 13.45 -32.44 -1.11
CA ALA A 846 12.05 -32.35 -1.53
C ALA A 846 11.47 -33.74 -1.87
N ARG A 847 12.31 -34.69 -2.25
CA ARG A 847 11.97 -36.12 -2.45
C ARG A 847 11.97 -36.93 -1.14
N ASN A 848 12.09 -36.29 -0.02
CA ASN A 848 12.08 -36.89 1.32
C ASN A 848 13.23 -37.86 1.62
N LEU A 849 14.36 -37.72 0.94
CA LEU A 849 15.54 -38.59 1.13
C LEU A 849 16.29 -38.22 2.41
N SER A 850 16.80 -39.25 3.12
CA SER A 850 17.67 -39.06 4.29
C SER A 850 19.06 -38.54 3.90
N ASN A 851 19.82 -37.95 4.85
CA ASN A 851 21.16 -37.44 4.55
C ASN A 851 22.10 -38.52 3.99
N LYS A 852 21.92 -39.77 4.41
CA LYS A 852 22.66 -40.94 3.91
C LYS A 852 22.33 -41.28 2.46
N GLU A 853 21.05 -41.17 2.09
CA GLU A 853 20.58 -41.39 0.72
C GLU A 853 21.00 -40.24 -0.20
N ILE A 854 20.90 -38.99 0.28
CA ILE A 854 21.41 -37.79 -0.44
C ILE A 854 22.92 -37.94 -0.68
N GLY A 855 23.67 -38.36 0.33
CA GLY A 855 25.11 -38.58 0.20
C GLY A 855 25.46 -39.64 -0.85
N ARG A 856 24.69 -40.70 -0.94
CA ARG A 856 24.84 -41.73 -1.98
C ARG A 856 24.50 -41.20 -3.38
N ALA A 857 23.40 -40.46 -3.49
CA ALA A 857 22.93 -39.88 -4.76
C ALA A 857 23.93 -38.84 -5.32
N MET A 858 24.56 -38.08 -4.44
CA MET A 858 25.55 -37.04 -4.82
C MET A 858 27.01 -37.50 -4.78
N GLN A 859 27.24 -38.76 -4.41
CA GLN A 859 28.60 -39.31 -4.23
C GLN A 859 29.49 -38.52 -3.26
N VAL A 860 28.90 -37.99 -2.17
CA VAL A 860 29.62 -37.26 -1.10
C VAL A 860 29.34 -37.89 0.27
N GLY A 861 30.21 -37.57 1.23
CA GLY A 861 30.05 -38.07 2.60
C GLY A 861 28.79 -37.49 3.29
N GLU A 862 28.19 -38.28 4.19
CA GLU A 862 27.02 -37.85 4.97
C GLU A 862 27.28 -36.55 5.78
N THR A 863 28.53 -36.33 6.21
CA THR A 863 28.95 -35.10 6.92
C THR A 863 28.89 -33.89 6.01
N THR A 864 29.24 -34.03 4.74
CA THR A 864 29.15 -32.95 3.73
C THR A 864 27.69 -32.62 3.44
N VAL A 865 26.81 -33.62 3.37
CA VAL A 865 25.37 -33.40 3.22
C VAL A 865 24.80 -32.68 4.45
N LYS A 866 25.17 -33.07 5.67
CA LYS A 866 24.76 -32.37 6.90
C LYS A 866 25.17 -30.90 6.88
N TRP A 867 26.37 -30.60 6.35
CA TRP A 867 26.85 -29.23 6.22
C TRP A 867 26.00 -28.43 5.21
N HIS A 868 25.71 -28.98 4.03
CA HIS A 868 24.83 -28.35 3.05
C HIS A 868 23.41 -28.16 3.56
N VAL A 869 22.87 -29.16 4.29
CA VAL A 869 21.53 -29.06 4.89
C VAL A 869 21.50 -27.97 5.98
N LYS A 870 22.56 -27.84 6.78
CA LYS A 870 22.68 -26.75 7.75
C LYS A 870 22.72 -25.37 7.08
N ASN A 871 23.43 -25.26 5.96
CA ASN A 871 23.47 -24.03 5.18
C ASN A 871 22.13 -23.69 4.53
N LEU A 872 21.41 -24.71 4.02
CA LEU A 872 20.04 -24.53 3.53
C LEU A 872 19.08 -24.06 4.64
N PHE A 873 19.22 -24.60 5.84
CA PHE A 873 18.43 -24.14 6.99
C PHE A 873 18.70 -22.67 7.30
N ALA A 874 19.98 -22.27 7.28
CA ALA A 874 20.38 -20.89 7.52
C ALA A 874 19.93 -19.95 6.37
N LYS A 875 20.15 -20.37 5.10
CA LYS A 875 19.83 -19.53 3.93
C LYS A 875 18.33 -19.40 3.68
N LEU A 876 17.55 -20.44 3.99
CA LEU A 876 16.11 -20.43 3.87
C LEU A 876 15.40 -20.12 5.20
N ASP A 877 16.17 -19.79 6.24
CA ASP A 877 15.70 -19.46 7.58
C ASP A 877 14.64 -20.46 8.07
N ALA A 878 14.94 -21.74 7.99
CA ALA A 878 14.03 -22.83 8.30
C ALA A 878 14.61 -23.71 9.45
N GLY A 879 13.76 -24.08 10.41
CA GLY A 879 14.15 -24.93 11.56
C GLY A 879 13.97 -26.42 11.30
N THR A 880 13.26 -26.79 10.26
CA THR A 880 12.97 -28.21 9.93
C THR A 880 13.09 -28.48 8.43
N ARG A 881 13.32 -29.74 8.04
CA ARG A 881 13.41 -30.15 6.64
C ARG A 881 12.13 -29.83 5.84
N THR A 882 10.98 -30.03 6.45
CA THR A 882 9.68 -29.73 5.84
C THR A 882 9.53 -28.24 5.57
N GLN A 883 10.00 -27.39 6.49
CA GLN A 883 9.99 -25.93 6.32
C GLN A 883 10.95 -25.47 5.22
N VAL A 884 12.13 -26.09 5.08
CA VAL A 884 13.07 -25.81 3.97
C VAL A 884 12.39 -26.05 2.63
N VAL A 885 11.76 -27.21 2.46
CA VAL A 885 11.06 -27.58 1.22
C VAL A 885 9.89 -26.66 0.94
N GLN A 886 9.11 -26.32 1.96
CA GLN A 886 7.95 -25.44 1.82
C GLN A 886 8.37 -24.00 1.47
N ARG A 887 9.40 -23.46 2.13
CA ARG A 887 9.95 -22.14 1.80
C ARG A 887 10.60 -22.12 0.43
N ALA A 888 11.33 -23.17 0.06
CA ALA A 888 11.91 -23.28 -1.28
C ALA A 888 10.83 -23.30 -2.39
N ARG A 889 9.66 -23.90 -2.14
CA ARG A 889 8.52 -23.83 -3.06
C ARG A 889 7.92 -22.43 -3.16
N ILE A 890 7.75 -21.75 -2.02
CA ILE A 890 7.24 -20.37 -1.95
C ILE A 890 8.18 -19.41 -2.69
N LEU A 891 9.50 -19.63 -2.59
CA LEU A 891 10.53 -18.83 -3.24
C LEU A 891 10.80 -19.23 -4.71
N GLY A 892 10.05 -20.17 -5.27
CA GLY A 892 10.24 -20.64 -6.64
C GLY A 892 11.55 -21.40 -6.90
N LEU A 893 12.24 -21.85 -5.86
CA LEU A 893 13.50 -22.60 -5.94
C LEU A 893 13.28 -24.09 -6.22
N LEU A 894 12.05 -24.56 -6.14
CA LEU A 894 11.59 -25.91 -6.51
C LEU A 894 10.38 -25.78 -7.44
N ALA A 895 10.40 -26.46 -8.57
CA ALA A 895 9.28 -26.50 -9.49
C ALA A 895 8.06 -27.20 -8.85
N ALA A 896 6.85 -26.71 -9.15
CA ALA A 896 5.59 -27.30 -8.68
C ALA A 896 5.39 -28.67 -9.33
N GLY A 897 5.95 -29.73 -8.74
CA GLY A 897 5.84 -31.10 -9.27
C GLY A 897 6.85 -32.11 -8.71
N HIS A 898 7.71 -31.65 -7.79
CA HIS A 898 8.69 -32.55 -7.13
C HIS A 898 8.44 -32.66 -5.63
#